data_a932b8a7029b7c453f425d75ca9dad85
#
_entry.id   a932b8a7029b7c453f425d75ca9dad85
#
_cell.length_a   1.000
_cell.length_b   1.000
_cell.length_c   1.000
_cell.angle_alpha   90.00
_cell.angle_beta   90.00
_cell.angle_gamma   90.00
#
_symmetry.space_group_name_H-M   'P 1'
#
loop_
_entity.id
_entity.type
_entity.pdbx_description
1 polymer ?
#
loop_
_entity_poly.entity_id
_entity_poly.type
_entity_poly.pdbx_seq_one_letter_code
_entity_poly.pdbx_strand_id
1 'polypeptide(L)'
;MSTLRFHAIKESLKYKPVLVEETERRSDLFGKNVFNENTMRHYLTKDAFIGVMNAIQFGKKIDRNIADQVASSMKDWALSKGVTHYTHWFQPLTGSTAEKHDAFFETIGEGMAVEKFGGNQLVQQEPDASSFPHGGIRNTFEARGYTAWDPTSPAFIYGTTLCIPTIFVAYTGEALDYKTPLLRALHAVDDAATAICKYFDKNVKKVTSSLGWEQEYFLIDKMMAASRPDITLTGRTLLGHSSAKGQQLDDHYFGSIPNRALNFMRELETECMLLGIPVKTRHNEVAPNQFELAPIYEEANLAVDHNALLMDIMGRVASRHNFKVLFHEKPFAGVNGSGKHNNWSLSTDTGVNLLAPGKTPMSNLQFLTFFINTIKAVHTHEALLRAAIASASNDHRLGANEAPPAIISVFIGEQLTKVLEELEGVTKGKLSPKEKTELKLNVVGKIPDVLLDNTDRNRTSPFAFTGNKFEFRAVGSTANCGNPMTVLNTIVAKQLKDFKKEVDILIAKKDLKKDEAVFNVLREYIKASRDILFEGNGYGESWENEAKRRGLSNNKTTPEALKARISKQSIALFEEMDVMSKVETEARYEIEVEAYIMHIQIESRVLGDIARNHIVPTAVKYQNVLVENVRGLKEIFEEKYNSVSKEQINLIEEISNHIAGINANVTKMINARKAANDIQDIEKKAHAYCNNVKPLFDDIRYHCDKLELLVDDEIWPLTKYREMLFTR
;
A
#
# COMPACT_ATOMS: atom_id res chain seq x y z
N MET A 1 -40.00 -5.32 -16.26
CA MET A 1 -39.02 -4.19 -16.18
C MET A 1 -37.65 -4.81 -16.04
N SER A 2 -36.69 -4.41 -16.87
CA SER A 2 -35.33 -4.92 -16.75
C SER A 2 -34.72 -4.47 -15.41
N THR A 3 -33.97 -5.35 -14.73
CA THR A 3 -33.29 -5.01 -13.49
C THR A 3 -32.18 -3.97 -13.76
N LEU A 4 -31.73 -3.27 -12.71
CA LEU A 4 -30.59 -2.34 -12.80
C LEU A 4 -29.36 -3.03 -13.40
N ARG A 5 -29.16 -4.31 -13.09
CA ARG A 5 -28.11 -5.16 -13.65
C ARG A 5 -28.14 -5.20 -15.19
N PHE A 6 -29.30 -5.54 -15.80
CA PHE A 6 -29.40 -5.59 -17.26
C PHE A 6 -29.26 -4.22 -17.93
N HIS A 7 -29.68 -3.17 -17.22
CA HIS A 7 -29.44 -1.81 -17.69
C HIS A 7 -27.91 -1.51 -17.69
N ALA A 8 -27.22 -1.84 -16.62
CA ALA A 8 -25.76 -1.67 -16.53
C ALA A 8 -25.02 -2.44 -17.63
N ILE A 9 -25.39 -3.71 -17.88
CA ILE A 9 -24.81 -4.52 -18.96
C ILE A 9 -25.05 -3.90 -20.32
N LYS A 10 -26.29 -3.46 -20.61
CA LYS A 10 -26.62 -2.80 -21.89
C LYS A 10 -25.84 -1.51 -22.10
N GLU A 11 -25.66 -0.71 -21.05
CA GLU A 11 -24.90 0.54 -21.14
C GLU A 11 -23.43 0.25 -21.37
N SER A 12 -22.85 -0.73 -20.66
CA SER A 12 -21.45 -1.10 -20.81
C SER A 12 -21.10 -1.56 -22.23
N LEU A 13 -22.03 -2.23 -22.92
CA LEU A 13 -21.83 -2.66 -24.31
C LEU A 13 -21.80 -1.50 -25.34
N LYS A 14 -22.23 -0.30 -24.94
CA LYS A 14 -22.16 0.90 -25.77
C LYS A 14 -20.84 1.62 -25.74
N TYR A 15 -20.01 1.33 -24.71
CA TYR A 15 -18.75 2.01 -24.52
C TYR A 15 -17.73 1.59 -25.58
N LYS A 16 -17.27 2.59 -26.32
CA LYS A 16 -16.15 2.44 -27.26
C LYS A 16 -14.85 2.77 -26.53
N PRO A 17 -13.72 2.16 -26.92
CA PRO A 17 -12.42 2.59 -26.42
C PRO A 17 -12.22 4.09 -26.67
N VAL A 18 -11.85 4.84 -25.65
CA VAL A 18 -11.40 6.21 -25.80
C VAL A 18 -10.02 6.15 -26.45
N LEU A 19 -9.86 6.71 -27.64
CA LEU A 19 -8.59 6.71 -28.34
C LEU A 19 -7.66 7.76 -27.70
N VAL A 20 -6.45 7.34 -27.40
CA VAL A 20 -5.39 8.19 -26.86
C VAL A 20 -4.30 8.33 -27.93
N GLU A 21 -4.15 9.53 -28.47
CA GLU A 21 -3.10 9.86 -29.42
C GLU A 21 -1.82 10.24 -28.66
N GLU A 22 -0.76 9.51 -28.88
CA GLU A 22 0.57 9.84 -28.37
C GLU A 22 1.28 10.75 -29.42
N THR A 23 1.23 12.05 -29.19
CA THR A 23 1.78 13.05 -30.14
C THR A 23 3.22 13.46 -29.83
N GLU A 24 3.69 13.21 -28.60
CA GLU A 24 5.01 13.61 -28.13
C GLU A 24 5.79 12.40 -27.56
N ARG A 25 7.13 12.50 -27.56
CA ARG A 25 7.97 11.51 -26.89
C ARG A 25 7.80 11.59 -25.39
N ARG A 26 7.77 10.46 -24.71
CA ARG A 26 7.64 10.38 -23.25
C ARG A 26 8.73 11.16 -22.50
N SER A 27 9.97 11.12 -23.01
CA SER A 27 11.09 11.91 -22.47
C SER A 27 10.84 13.42 -22.52
N ASP A 28 10.10 13.88 -23.53
CA ASP A 28 9.81 15.30 -23.72
C ASP A 28 8.62 15.76 -22.84
N LEU A 29 7.76 14.81 -22.44
CA LEU A 29 6.64 15.06 -21.53
C LEU A 29 7.07 15.06 -20.06
N PHE A 30 8.14 14.33 -19.72
CA PHE A 30 8.50 14.08 -18.33
C PHE A 30 8.80 15.35 -17.53
N GLY A 31 7.99 15.57 -16.49
CA GLY A 31 8.13 16.70 -15.58
C GLY A 31 7.74 18.06 -16.14
N LYS A 32 7.05 18.14 -17.30
CA LYS A 32 6.60 19.43 -17.86
C LYS A 32 5.74 20.24 -16.90
N ASN A 33 4.98 19.58 -16.04
CA ASN A 33 4.10 20.20 -15.06
C ASN A 33 4.67 20.14 -13.62
N VAL A 34 6.01 20.06 -13.50
CA VAL A 34 6.68 19.99 -12.20
C VAL A 34 7.64 21.17 -12.06
N PHE A 35 7.62 21.81 -10.91
CA PHE A 35 8.58 22.85 -10.54
C PHE A 35 9.89 22.19 -10.08
N ASN A 36 10.48 21.40 -10.99
CA ASN A 36 11.71 20.65 -10.79
C ASN A 36 12.96 21.53 -10.90
N GLU A 37 14.14 20.95 -10.71
CA GLU A 37 15.41 21.68 -10.74
C GLU A 37 15.61 22.48 -12.04
N ASN A 38 15.24 21.92 -13.20
CA ASN A 38 15.34 22.64 -14.49
C ASN A 38 14.40 23.84 -14.55
N THR A 39 13.16 23.70 -14.10
CA THR A 39 12.19 24.79 -14.00
C THR A 39 12.66 25.85 -13.00
N MET A 40 13.16 25.42 -11.84
CA MET A 40 13.73 26.32 -10.82
C MET A 40 14.88 27.15 -11.37
N ARG A 41 15.78 26.55 -12.16
CA ARG A 41 16.91 27.30 -12.80
C ARG A 41 16.46 28.38 -13.75
N HIS A 42 15.29 28.24 -14.38
CA HIS A 42 14.75 29.22 -15.32
C HIS A 42 14.00 30.35 -14.63
N TYR A 43 13.30 30.06 -13.54
CA TYR A 43 12.41 31.02 -12.89
C TYR A 43 12.98 31.66 -11.63
N LEU A 44 13.88 30.97 -10.89
CA LEU A 44 14.44 31.46 -9.65
C LEU A 44 15.66 32.34 -9.89
N THR A 45 15.85 33.33 -9.02
CA THR A 45 17.15 34.00 -8.90
C THR A 45 18.22 32.99 -8.44
N LYS A 46 19.49 33.31 -8.71
CA LYS A 46 20.60 32.42 -8.31
C LYS A 46 20.61 32.12 -6.80
N ASP A 47 20.34 33.14 -5.99
CA ASP A 47 20.38 33.01 -4.53
C ASP A 47 19.19 32.19 -4.02
N ALA A 48 17.98 32.39 -4.56
CA ALA A 48 16.80 31.58 -4.26
C ALA A 48 17.00 30.11 -4.67
N PHE A 49 17.57 29.85 -5.85
CA PHE A 49 17.89 28.51 -6.30
C PHE A 49 18.87 27.80 -5.36
N ILE A 50 19.98 28.46 -4.99
CA ILE A 50 20.96 27.92 -4.06
C ILE A 50 20.34 27.67 -2.69
N GLY A 51 19.48 28.58 -2.20
CA GLY A 51 18.74 28.42 -0.94
C GLY A 51 17.86 27.17 -0.93
N VAL A 52 17.05 26.96 -1.97
CA VAL A 52 16.21 25.78 -2.11
C VAL A 52 17.04 24.51 -2.23
N MET A 53 18.09 24.49 -3.06
CA MET A 53 18.96 23.31 -3.20
C MET A 53 19.68 22.96 -1.90
N ASN A 54 20.09 23.94 -1.10
CA ASN A 54 20.65 23.71 0.22
C ASN A 54 19.62 23.11 1.20
N ALA A 55 18.35 23.53 1.11
CA ALA A 55 17.29 22.92 1.91
C ALA A 55 17.05 21.45 1.50
N ILE A 56 16.99 21.16 0.20
CA ILE A 56 16.79 19.81 -0.34
C ILE A 56 17.97 18.88 0.03
N GLN A 57 19.21 19.34 -0.15
CA GLN A 57 20.39 18.49 0.00
C GLN A 57 20.86 18.34 1.45
N PHE A 58 20.75 19.40 2.24
CA PHE A 58 21.34 19.49 3.57
C PHE A 58 20.36 19.85 4.69
N GLY A 59 19.05 19.92 4.41
CA GLY A 59 18.04 20.27 5.40
C GLY A 59 18.15 21.69 5.97
N LYS A 60 18.81 22.62 5.26
CA LYS A 60 18.96 23.99 5.74
C LYS A 60 17.63 24.74 5.68
N LYS A 61 17.40 25.58 6.69
CA LYS A 61 16.20 26.43 6.72
C LYS A 61 16.20 27.43 5.57
N ILE A 62 15.03 27.61 4.95
CA ILE A 62 14.79 28.67 3.96
C ILE A 62 14.39 29.93 4.71
N ASP A 63 15.09 31.03 4.47
CA ASP A 63 14.72 32.33 5.05
C ASP A 63 13.52 32.96 4.34
N ARG A 64 12.91 33.96 4.97
CA ARG A 64 11.70 34.62 4.47
C ARG A 64 11.88 35.24 3.10
N ASN A 65 13.00 35.87 2.86
CA ASN A 65 13.26 36.60 1.59
C ASN A 65 13.39 35.57 0.44
N ILE A 66 14.04 34.43 0.69
CA ILE A 66 14.11 33.33 -0.27
C ILE A 66 12.73 32.76 -0.51
N ALA A 67 11.92 32.52 0.55
CA ALA A 67 10.57 32.03 0.41
C ALA A 67 9.66 32.94 -0.42
N ASP A 68 9.74 34.27 -0.25
CA ASP A 68 8.99 35.24 -1.05
C ASP A 68 9.42 35.22 -2.54
N GLN A 69 10.71 35.09 -2.83
CA GLN A 69 11.22 34.98 -4.20
C GLN A 69 10.75 33.68 -4.87
N VAL A 70 10.82 32.56 -4.12
CA VAL A 70 10.35 31.24 -4.62
C VAL A 70 8.85 31.29 -4.91
N ALA A 71 8.06 31.82 -3.99
CA ALA A 71 6.60 31.93 -4.15
C ALA A 71 6.23 32.78 -5.39
N SER A 72 6.84 33.93 -5.56
CA SER A 72 6.58 34.76 -6.73
C SER A 72 6.94 34.07 -8.04
N SER A 73 8.11 33.43 -8.10
CA SER A 73 8.56 32.70 -9.29
C SER A 73 7.70 31.47 -9.59
N MET A 74 7.28 30.75 -8.56
CA MET A 74 6.39 29.58 -8.68
C MET A 74 5.01 30.01 -9.18
N LYS A 75 4.47 31.14 -8.70
CA LYS A 75 3.23 31.73 -9.20
C LYS A 75 3.36 32.13 -10.68
N ASP A 76 4.42 32.82 -11.05
CA ASP A 76 4.63 33.30 -12.44
C ASP A 76 4.74 32.09 -13.41
N TRP A 77 5.43 31.04 -12.99
CA TRP A 77 5.47 29.78 -13.72
C TRP A 77 4.07 29.13 -13.84
N ALA A 78 3.31 29.06 -12.75
CA ALA A 78 1.98 28.50 -12.75
C ALA A 78 1.01 29.29 -13.64
N LEU A 79 1.00 30.61 -13.53
CA LEU A 79 0.19 31.49 -14.37
C LEU A 79 0.54 31.36 -15.87
N SER A 80 1.83 31.19 -16.23
CA SER A 80 2.25 30.95 -17.61
C SER A 80 1.66 29.68 -18.22
N LYS A 81 1.18 28.75 -17.38
CA LYS A 81 0.51 27.50 -17.75
C LYS A 81 -1.01 27.55 -17.60
N GLY A 82 -1.58 28.72 -17.32
CA GLY A 82 -3.04 28.90 -17.18
C GLY A 82 -3.61 28.44 -15.83
N VAL A 83 -2.78 28.29 -14.82
CA VAL A 83 -3.20 27.94 -13.46
C VAL A 83 -3.88 29.12 -12.80
N THR A 84 -4.95 28.87 -12.05
CA THR A 84 -5.76 29.90 -11.39
C THR A 84 -5.79 29.78 -9.87
N HIS A 85 -5.49 28.59 -9.36
CA HIS A 85 -5.57 28.24 -7.95
C HIS A 85 -4.27 27.60 -7.47
N TYR A 86 -4.04 27.61 -6.17
CA TYR A 86 -3.01 26.84 -5.50
C TYR A 86 -3.58 26.08 -4.31
N THR A 87 -2.90 25.04 -3.89
CA THR A 87 -3.25 24.24 -2.71
C THR A 87 -2.00 23.68 -2.03
N HIS A 88 -2.03 23.62 -0.70
CA HIS A 88 -1.17 22.70 0.02
C HIS A 88 -1.71 21.30 -0.14
N TRP A 89 -0.90 20.44 -0.72
CA TRP A 89 -1.22 19.03 -0.98
C TRP A 89 -0.53 18.17 0.09
N PHE A 90 -1.30 17.36 0.84
CA PHE A 90 -0.79 16.60 1.98
C PHE A 90 -1.48 15.24 2.12
N GLN A 91 -0.96 14.38 2.99
CA GLN A 91 -1.38 12.98 3.17
C GLN A 91 -1.83 12.73 4.61
N PRO A 92 -3.04 13.14 5.00
CA PRO A 92 -3.56 12.90 6.34
C PRO A 92 -3.74 11.42 6.66
N LEU A 93 -3.93 11.09 7.95
CA LEU A 93 -4.10 9.70 8.41
C LEU A 93 -5.43 9.03 7.98
N THR A 94 -6.16 9.63 7.04
CA THR A 94 -7.30 9.02 6.34
C THR A 94 -6.88 8.03 5.25
N GLY A 95 -5.61 8.05 4.83
CA GLY A 95 -5.08 7.23 3.73
C GLY A 95 -5.20 7.85 2.34
N SER A 96 -6.00 8.91 2.17
CA SER A 96 -6.13 9.66 0.91
C SER A 96 -5.31 10.94 0.96
N THR A 97 -5.10 11.58 -0.20
CA THR A 97 -4.56 12.94 -0.28
C THR A 97 -5.62 13.98 0.07
N ALA A 98 -5.19 15.13 0.58
CA ALA A 98 -6.07 16.24 0.94
C ALA A 98 -5.57 17.54 0.34
N GLU A 99 -6.51 18.40 -0.05
CA GLU A 99 -6.26 19.68 -0.69
C GLU A 99 -7.39 20.68 -0.39
N LYS A 100 -7.05 21.96 -0.33
CA LYS A 100 -8.00 23.08 -0.23
C LYS A 100 -7.55 24.17 -1.19
N HIS A 101 -8.28 24.39 -2.26
CA HIS A 101 -7.92 25.28 -3.34
C HIS A 101 -8.23 26.73 -2.99
N ASP A 102 -7.21 27.57 -2.97
CA ASP A 102 -7.34 29.02 -2.87
C ASP A 102 -6.97 29.66 -4.22
N ALA A 103 -7.74 30.64 -4.67
CA ALA A 103 -7.40 31.36 -5.88
C ALA A 103 -6.18 32.29 -5.65
N PHE A 104 -5.37 32.48 -6.68
CA PHE A 104 -4.34 33.54 -6.64
C PHE A 104 -4.93 34.95 -6.55
N PHE A 105 -6.21 35.08 -6.74
CA PHE A 105 -6.96 36.33 -6.83
C PHE A 105 -7.04 37.06 -5.48
N GLU A 106 -6.66 38.35 -5.49
CA GLU A 106 -6.82 39.27 -4.37
C GLU A 106 -7.32 40.64 -4.87
N THR A 107 -8.33 41.21 -4.22
CA THR A 107 -8.86 42.53 -4.55
C THR A 107 -7.99 43.62 -3.95
N ILE A 108 -7.66 44.66 -4.76
CA ILE A 108 -6.84 45.80 -4.32
C ILE A 108 -7.63 47.10 -4.21
N GLY A 109 -8.95 47.05 -4.29
CA GLY A 109 -9.86 48.17 -4.25
C GLY A 109 -10.24 48.72 -5.63
N GLU A 110 -11.16 49.66 -5.68
CA GLU A 110 -11.63 50.34 -6.91
C GLU A 110 -12.09 49.40 -8.04
N GLY A 111 -12.54 48.18 -7.72
CA GLY A 111 -12.93 47.19 -8.69
C GLY A 111 -11.75 46.49 -9.40
N MET A 112 -10.54 46.67 -8.92
CA MET A 112 -9.33 46.04 -9.44
C MET A 112 -8.90 44.81 -8.59
N ALA A 113 -8.22 43.88 -9.22
CA ALA A 113 -7.67 42.70 -8.59
C ALA A 113 -6.30 42.35 -9.13
N VAL A 114 -5.54 41.57 -8.38
CA VAL A 114 -4.20 41.10 -8.76
C VAL A 114 -4.09 39.60 -8.41
N GLU A 115 -3.22 38.90 -9.11
CA GLU A 115 -2.75 37.58 -8.73
C GLU A 115 -1.64 37.69 -7.70
N LYS A 116 -1.87 37.18 -6.49
CA LYS A 116 -0.92 37.23 -5.37
C LYS A 116 -0.65 35.88 -4.80
N PHE A 117 0.61 35.59 -4.55
CA PHE A 117 1.09 34.42 -3.81
C PHE A 117 2.44 34.77 -3.18
N GLY A 118 2.50 34.80 -1.88
CA GLY A 118 3.70 35.19 -1.11
C GLY A 118 4.32 34.01 -0.35
N GLY A 119 5.53 34.27 0.17
CA GLY A 119 6.25 33.24 0.93
C GLY A 119 5.51 32.71 2.13
N ASN A 120 4.70 33.52 2.81
CA ASN A 120 3.86 33.04 3.91
C ASN A 120 2.85 31.97 3.44
N GLN A 121 2.22 32.19 2.28
CA GLN A 121 1.25 31.25 1.69
C GLN A 121 1.93 29.99 1.16
N LEU A 122 3.19 30.09 0.71
CA LEU A 122 4.00 28.95 0.30
C LEU A 122 4.44 28.11 1.51
N VAL A 123 4.94 28.75 2.57
CA VAL A 123 5.61 28.05 3.66
C VAL A 123 4.62 27.39 4.61
N GLN A 124 3.49 28.01 4.91
CA GLN A 124 2.55 27.52 5.91
C GLN A 124 1.12 27.93 5.63
N GLN A 125 0.18 27.01 5.86
CA GLN A 125 -1.25 27.30 5.91
C GLN A 125 -1.90 26.68 7.16
N GLU A 126 -3.09 27.18 7.53
CA GLU A 126 -3.87 26.72 8.68
C GLU A 126 -5.24 26.18 8.20
N PRO A 127 -5.30 24.96 7.63
CA PRO A 127 -6.57 24.38 7.23
C PRO A 127 -7.39 23.99 8.48
N ASP A 128 -8.73 24.00 8.34
CA ASP A 128 -9.60 23.37 9.30
C ASP A 128 -9.37 21.85 9.28
N ALA A 129 -8.94 21.32 10.41
CA ALA A 129 -8.56 19.92 10.56
C ALA A 129 -9.61 19.11 11.36
N SER A 130 -10.80 19.66 11.63
CA SER A 130 -11.83 19.03 12.48
C SER A 130 -12.30 17.68 11.96
N SER A 131 -12.26 17.45 10.63
CA SER A 131 -12.68 16.20 10.00
C SER A 131 -11.58 15.13 9.93
N PHE A 132 -10.32 15.47 10.22
CA PHE A 132 -9.20 14.52 10.13
C PHE A 132 -9.00 13.74 11.44
N PRO A 133 -8.66 12.44 11.35
CA PRO A 133 -8.33 11.63 12.52
C PRO A 133 -7.11 12.17 13.25
N HIS A 134 -7.15 12.19 14.57
CA HIS A 134 -6.05 12.74 15.39
C HIS A 134 -5.72 11.93 16.66
N GLY A 135 -6.47 10.85 16.98
CA GLY A 135 -6.18 9.93 18.09
C GLY A 135 -5.98 10.64 19.44
N GLY A 136 -6.79 11.64 19.73
CA GLY A 136 -6.70 12.40 20.98
C GLY A 136 -5.58 13.45 21.05
N ILE A 137 -4.71 13.59 20.05
CA ILE A 137 -3.66 14.63 20.01
C ILE A 137 -4.29 16.02 20.07
N ARG A 138 -5.43 16.20 19.42
CA ARG A 138 -6.09 17.49 19.28
C ARG A 138 -7.42 17.50 20.01
N ASN A 139 -7.68 18.56 20.77
CA ASN A 139 -8.98 18.78 21.40
C ASN A 139 -10.04 19.21 20.37
N THR A 140 -11.31 18.90 20.61
CA THR A 140 -12.41 19.19 19.69
C THR A 140 -12.64 20.68 19.43
N PHE A 141 -12.25 21.56 20.34
CA PHE A 141 -12.32 23.01 20.14
C PHE A 141 -11.11 23.59 19.38
N GLU A 142 -10.03 22.83 19.23
CA GLU A 142 -8.86 23.19 18.44
C GLU A 142 -9.00 22.63 17.04
N ALA A 143 -9.79 23.28 16.19
CA ALA A 143 -10.04 22.82 14.82
C ALA A 143 -8.84 23.02 13.87
N ARG A 144 -7.77 23.71 14.31
CA ARG A 144 -6.64 24.07 13.47
C ARG A 144 -5.59 22.95 13.37
N GLY A 145 -5.18 22.65 12.14
CA GLY A 145 -3.94 21.97 11.82
C GLY A 145 -3.05 22.92 11.02
N TYR A 146 -1.78 22.57 10.90
CA TYR A 146 -0.80 23.34 10.13
C TYR A 146 -0.20 22.47 9.04
N THR A 147 -0.22 22.99 7.82
CA THR A 147 0.57 22.42 6.72
C THR A 147 1.84 23.24 6.55
N ALA A 148 2.97 22.59 6.31
CA ALA A 148 4.23 23.27 6.05
C ALA A 148 4.90 22.69 4.80
N TRP A 149 5.40 23.58 3.95
CA TRP A 149 6.04 23.21 2.70
C TRP A 149 7.20 22.24 2.90
N ASP A 150 7.21 21.17 2.11
CA ASP A 150 8.33 20.25 1.99
C ASP A 150 9.10 20.52 0.70
N PRO A 151 10.25 21.19 0.73
CA PRO A 151 11.04 21.49 -0.46
C PRO A 151 11.67 20.25 -1.10
N THR A 152 11.70 19.10 -0.40
CA THR A 152 12.27 17.85 -0.95
C THR A 152 11.34 17.17 -1.95
N SER A 153 10.05 17.55 -1.98
CA SER A 153 9.09 17.17 -3.00
C SER A 153 8.72 18.36 -3.86
N PRO A 154 8.96 18.32 -5.17
CA PRO A 154 8.70 19.46 -6.04
C PRO A 154 7.20 19.73 -6.16
N ALA A 155 6.83 21.03 -6.21
CA ALA A 155 5.47 21.44 -6.53
C ALA A 155 5.12 21.05 -7.97
N PHE A 156 3.84 20.78 -8.21
CA PHE A 156 3.35 20.32 -9.51
C PHE A 156 2.02 20.98 -9.88
N ILE A 157 1.72 20.99 -11.17
CA ILE A 157 0.44 21.51 -11.70
C ILE A 157 -0.44 20.34 -12.08
N TYR A 158 -1.63 20.28 -11.47
CA TYR A 158 -2.67 19.32 -11.86
C TYR A 158 -3.95 20.06 -12.24
N GLY A 159 -4.37 19.90 -13.50
CA GLY A 159 -5.46 20.71 -14.06
C GLY A 159 -5.11 22.21 -14.03
N THR A 160 -5.93 22.99 -13.33
CA THR A 160 -5.76 24.46 -13.19
C THR A 160 -5.22 24.85 -11.79
N THR A 161 -4.61 23.91 -11.07
CA THR A 161 -4.16 24.11 -9.69
C THR A 161 -2.68 23.81 -9.53
N LEU A 162 -1.98 24.72 -8.87
CA LEU A 162 -0.63 24.50 -8.36
C LEU A 162 -0.71 23.74 -7.04
N CYS A 163 -0.23 22.51 -7.01
CA CYS A 163 -0.17 21.65 -5.83
C CYS A 163 1.22 21.73 -5.17
N ILE A 164 1.26 22.05 -3.91
CA ILE A 164 2.48 22.23 -3.12
C ILE A 164 2.55 21.12 -2.08
N PRO A 165 3.47 20.14 -2.20
CA PRO A 165 3.61 19.08 -1.21
C PRO A 165 4.00 19.61 0.16
N THR A 166 3.28 19.19 1.19
CA THR A 166 3.44 19.68 2.56
C THR A 166 3.38 18.55 3.58
N ILE A 167 3.95 18.78 4.75
CA ILE A 167 3.65 18.03 5.97
C ILE A 167 2.38 18.59 6.61
N PHE A 168 1.75 17.78 7.50
CA PHE A 168 0.57 18.20 8.26
C PHE A 168 0.74 17.85 9.74
N VAL A 169 0.65 18.87 10.61
CA VAL A 169 0.94 18.77 12.03
C VAL A 169 -0.13 19.46 12.88
N ALA A 170 -0.24 19.06 14.14
CA ALA A 170 -1.07 19.72 15.13
C ALA A 170 -0.45 21.07 15.57
N TYR A 171 -1.22 21.88 16.27
CA TYR A 171 -0.74 23.14 16.85
C TYR A 171 0.48 22.98 17.76
N THR A 172 0.55 21.88 18.48
CA THR A 172 1.64 21.51 19.39
C THR A 172 2.82 20.83 18.70
N GLY A 173 2.71 20.57 17.36
CA GLY A 173 3.80 20.07 16.52
C GLY A 173 3.80 18.57 16.26
N GLU A 174 2.86 17.80 16.82
CA GLU A 174 2.72 16.37 16.56
C GLU A 174 2.25 16.12 15.12
N ALA A 175 2.82 15.11 14.49
CA ALA A 175 2.50 14.72 13.12
C ALA A 175 1.08 14.11 13.02
N LEU A 176 0.28 14.66 12.09
CA LEU A 176 -1.07 14.20 11.75
C LEU A 176 -1.12 13.57 10.33
N ASP A 177 0.04 13.24 9.77
CA ASP A 177 0.21 12.71 8.43
C ASP A 177 1.13 11.48 8.40
N TYR A 178 1.27 10.88 7.22
CA TYR A 178 2.25 9.81 6.99
C TYR A 178 3.64 10.35 6.64
N LYS A 179 3.72 11.57 6.12
CA LYS A 179 4.93 12.15 5.57
C LYS A 179 5.94 12.58 6.65
N THR A 180 5.49 13.23 7.71
CA THR A 180 6.39 13.74 8.77
C THR A 180 7.20 12.64 9.45
N PRO A 181 6.61 11.51 9.92
CA PRO A 181 7.40 10.41 10.46
C PRO A 181 8.31 9.75 9.42
N LEU A 182 7.89 9.70 8.15
CA LEU A 182 8.74 9.18 7.07
C LEU A 182 9.99 10.03 6.90
N LEU A 183 9.87 11.34 6.80
CA LEU A 183 11.01 12.27 6.67
C LEU A 183 11.98 12.13 7.85
N ARG A 184 11.47 12.02 9.09
CA ARG A 184 12.28 11.77 10.29
C ARG A 184 13.00 10.41 10.21
N ALA A 185 12.33 9.36 9.77
CA ALA A 185 12.92 8.02 9.60
C ALA A 185 14.00 7.99 8.51
N LEU A 186 13.78 8.72 7.41
CA LEU A 186 14.76 8.86 6.33
C LEU A 186 16.02 9.61 6.81
N HIS A 187 15.87 10.64 7.61
CA HIS A 187 16.98 11.33 8.24
C HIS A 187 17.75 10.41 9.21
N ALA A 188 17.02 9.65 10.03
CA ALA A 188 17.64 8.72 10.97
C ALA A 188 18.44 7.61 10.28
N VAL A 189 17.96 7.07 9.16
CA VAL A 189 18.69 6.03 8.41
C VAL A 189 19.86 6.62 7.63
N ASP A 190 19.75 7.84 7.11
CA ASP A 190 20.87 8.56 6.48
C ASP A 190 22.02 8.73 7.48
N ASP A 191 21.75 9.29 8.64
CA ASP A 191 22.76 9.50 9.69
C ASP A 191 23.46 8.20 10.10
N ALA A 192 22.66 7.17 10.38
CA ALA A 192 23.21 5.88 10.82
C ALA A 192 24.02 5.18 9.71
N ALA A 193 23.49 5.16 8.49
CA ALA A 193 24.14 4.52 7.35
C ALA A 193 25.40 5.27 6.92
N THR A 194 25.35 6.60 6.86
CA THR A 194 26.51 7.44 6.55
C THR A 194 27.64 7.23 7.57
N ALA A 195 27.32 7.11 8.86
CA ALA A 195 28.31 6.82 9.90
C ALA A 195 28.99 5.46 9.70
N ILE A 196 28.27 4.45 9.22
CA ILE A 196 28.80 3.12 8.88
C ILE A 196 29.62 3.18 7.59
N CYS A 197 29.14 3.89 6.56
CA CYS A 197 29.84 4.02 5.27
C CYS A 197 31.26 4.59 5.47
N LYS A 198 31.48 5.47 6.43
CA LYS A 198 32.81 6.03 6.76
C LYS A 198 33.84 4.99 7.19
N TYR A 199 33.43 3.78 7.56
CA TYR A 199 34.37 2.66 7.74
C TYR A 199 34.99 2.19 6.42
N PHE A 200 34.28 2.37 5.31
CA PHE A 200 34.63 1.86 3.98
C PHE A 200 35.09 2.97 3.04
N ASP A 201 34.35 4.09 2.99
CA ASP A 201 34.65 5.28 2.18
C ASP A 201 34.38 6.56 2.99
N LYS A 202 35.43 7.34 3.21
CA LYS A 202 35.37 8.61 3.96
C LYS A 202 34.69 9.74 3.17
N ASN A 203 34.55 9.58 1.85
CA ASN A 203 33.94 10.61 0.98
C ASN A 203 32.42 10.62 1.05
N VAL A 204 31.79 9.55 1.53
CA VAL A 204 30.33 9.46 1.67
C VAL A 204 29.85 10.52 2.68
N LYS A 205 28.94 11.36 2.23
CA LYS A 205 28.33 12.44 3.03
C LYS A 205 26.85 12.20 3.29
N LYS A 206 26.20 11.42 2.43
CA LYS A 206 24.76 11.13 2.50
C LYS A 206 24.46 9.73 2.00
N VAL A 207 23.50 9.08 2.66
CA VAL A 207 22.89 7.83 2.20
C VAL A 207 21.40 8.06 1.97
N THR A 208 20.95 7.77 0.77
CA THR A 208 19.54 7.93 0.37
C THR A 208 18.84 6.58 0.41
N SER A 209 17.71 6.53 1.10
CA SER A 209 16.76 5.42 1.01
C SER A 209 15.91 5.58 -0.25
N SER A 210 15.81 4.53 -1.04
CA SER A 210 15.02 4.50 -2.27
C SER A 210 13.85 3.54 -2.17
N LEU A 211 12.78 3.85 -2.91
CA LEU A 211 11.57 3.05 -3.01
C LEU A 211 11.12 2.95 -4.47
N GLY A 212 10.86 1.73 -4.93
CA GLY A 212 10.10 1.45 -6.14
C GLY A 212 8.86 0.65 -5.75
N TRP A 213 7.70 1.24 -5.86
CA TRP A 213 6.43 0.57 -5.56
C TRP A 213 5.88 -0.12 -6.81
N GLU A 214 5.14 -1.20 -6.61
CA GLU A 214 4.41 -1.93 -7.65
C GLU A 214 2.93 -1.85 -7.30
N GLN A 215 2.13 -1.06 -8.04
CA GLN A 215 0.72 -0.86 -7.76
C GLN A 215 -0.13 -1.84 -8.55
N GLU A 216 -0.65 -2.85 -7.86
CA GLU A 216 -1.69 -3.71 -8.41
C GLU A 216 -3.08 -3.11 -8.21
N TYR A 217 -3.99 -3.39 -9.14
CA TYR A 217 -5.37 -2.87 -9.12
C TYR A 217 -6.28 -3.67 -10.05
N PHE A 218 -7.60 -3.57 -9.80
CA PHE A 218 -8.61 -4.07 -10.73
C PHE A 218 -9.29 -2.92 -11.49
N LEU A 219 -9.63 -3.17 -12.75
CA LEU A 219 -10.50 -2.30 -13.54
C LEU A 219 -11.79 -3.03 -13.82
N ILE A 220 -12.93 -2.40 -13.46
CA ILE A 220 -14.25 -2.90 -13.81
C ILE A 220 -15.06 -1.82 -14.51
N ASP A 221 -16.06 -2.22 -15.28
CA ASP A 221 -16.93 -1.27 -15.93
C ASP A 221 -17.66 -0.38 -14.92
N LYS A 222 -17.69 0.92 -15.19
CA LYS A 222 -18.25 1.93 -14.28
C LYS A 222 -19.72 1.70 -13.96
N MET A 223 -20.51 1.29 -14.96
CA MET A 223 -21.95 1.04 -14.76
C MET A 223 -22.18 -0.24 -13.97
N MET A 224 -21.37 -1.27 -14.20
CA MET A 224 -21.43 -2.51 -13.41
C MET A 224 -21.06 -2.25 -11.96
N ALA A 225 -20.01 -1.43 -11.70
CA ALA A 225 -19.66 -1.00 -10.36
C ALA A 225 -20.79 -0.23 -9.67
N ALA A 226 -21.42 0.72 -10.39
CA ALA A 226 -22.51 1.54 -9.87
C ALA A 226 -23.77 0.73 -9.54
N SER A 227 -23.97 -0.43 -10.18
CA SER A 227 -25.07 -1.35 -9.87
C SER A 227 -24.83 -2.22 -8.61
N ARG A 228 -23.66 -2.06 -7.96
CA ARG A 228 -23.21 -2.82 -6.78
C ARG A 228 -22.99 -1.89 -5.59
N PRO A 229 -23.94 -1.80 -4.63
CA PRO A 229 -23.78 -0.96 -3.46
C PRO A 229 -22.55 -1.32 -2.60
N ASP A 230 -22.20 -2.60 -2.52
CA ASP A 230 -21.02 -3.07 -1.80
C ASP A 230 -19.71 -2.52 -2.42
N ILE A 231 -19.54 -2.60 -3.73
CA ILE A 231 -18.37 -2.02 -4.42
C ILE A 231 -18.32 -0.50 -4.21
N THR A 232 -19.45 0.17 -4.29
CA THR A 232 -19.53 1.63 -4.13
C THR A 232 -19.13 2.09 -2.74
N LEU A 233 -19.55 1.36 -1.69
CA LEU A 233 -19.39 1.77 -0.29
C LEU A 233 -18.17 1.15 0.40
N THR A 234 -17.69 -0.01 -0.07
CA THR A 234 -16.60 -0.74 0.59
C THR A 234 -15.40 -1.03 -0.32
N GLY A 235 -15.51 -0.76 -1.62
CA GLY A 235 -14.45 -1.05 -2.60
C GLY A 235 -14.31 -2.54 -2.96
N ARG A 236 -15.17 -3.43 -2.40
CA ARG A 236 -15.17 -4.86 -2.68
C ARG A 236 -16.57 -5.44 -2.78
N THR A 237 -16.69 -6.64 -3.36
CA THR A 237 -17.91 -7.43 -3.29
C THR A 237 -18.04 -8.11 -1.92
N LEU A 238 -19.16 -7.93 -1.24
CA LEU A 238 -19.46 -8.60 0.03
C LEU A 238 -20.16 -9.96 -0.19
N LEU A 239 -20.72 -10.17 -1.37
CA LEU A 239 -21.36 -11.38 -1.83
C LEU A 239 -21.22 -11.53 -3.35
N GLY A 240 -21.45 -12.71 -3.87
CA GLY A 240 -21.39 -13.06 -5.28
C GLY A 240 -20.71 -14.40 -5.50
N HIS A 241 -21.42 -15.27 -6.26
CA HIS A 241 -20.88 -16.59 -6.61
C HIS A 241 -19.70 -16.46 -7.58
N SER A 242 -18.68 -17.29 -7.40
CA SER A 242 -17.52 -17.34 -8.29
C SER A 242 -17.94 -17.65 -9.73
N SER A 243 -17.26 -17.03 -10.69
CA SER A 243 -17.45 -17.35 -12.10
C SER A 243 -17.03 -18.80 -12.39
N ALA A 244 -17.74 -19.48 -13.29
CA ALA A 244 -17.37 -20.84 -13.74
C ALA A 244 -15.97 -20.89 -14.35
N LYS A 245 -15.54 -19.81 -15.04
CA LYS A 245 -14.18 -19.58 -15.47
C LYS A 245 -13.63 -18.39 -14.64
N GLY A 246 -12.54 -18.61 -13.94
CA GLY A 246 -11.78 -17.60 -13.22
C GLY A 246 -10.47 -17.31 -13.93
N GLN A 247 -9.37 -17.57 -13.26
CA GLN A 247 -8.00 -17.34 -13.76
C GLN A 247 -7.34 -18.61 -14.32
N GLN A 248 -8.07 -19.75 -14.42
CA GLN A 248 -7.56 -20.98 -15.01
C GLN A 248 -7.69 -20.99 -16.54
N LEU A 249 -6.81 -21.76 -17.20
CA LEU A 249 -6.77 -21.99 -18.67
C LEU A 249 -6.41 -20.79 -19.54
N ASP A 250 -6.18 -19.62 -18.97
CA ASP A 250 -5.68 -18.45 -19.66
C ASP A 250 -4.41 -17.96 -18.97
N ASP A 251 -3.46 -17.48 -19.75
CA ASP A 251 -2.31 -16.76 -19.22
C ASP A 251 -2.68 -15.27 -19.13
N HIS A 252 -3.26 -14.88 -17.99
CA HIS A 252 -3.65 -13.50 -17.78
C HIS A 252 -2.42 -12.60 -17.61
N TYR A 253 -1.35 -13.08 -16.99
CA TYR A 253 -0.15 -12.31 -16.70
C TYR A 253 0.61 -11.87 -17.95
N PHE A 254 0.86 -12.80 -18.90
CA PHE A 254 1.55 -12.53 -20.16
C PHE A 254 0.59 -12.31 -21.36
N GLY A 255 -0.71 -12.38 -21.13
CA GLY A 255 -1.73 -12.15 -22.14
C GLY A 255 -1.71 -10.72 -22.69
N SER A 256 -2.33 -10.53 -23.85
CA SER A 256 -2.52 -9.19 -24.42
C SER A 256 -3.41 -8.33 -23.54
N ILE A 257 -3.01 -7.09 -23.28
CA ILE A 257 -3.82 -6.14 -22.52
C ILE A 257 -5.06 -5.77 -23.36
N PRO A 258 -6.29 -5.89 -22.83
CA PRO A 258 -7.50 -5.50 -23.55
C PRO A 258 -7.46 -4.03 -24.00
N ASN A 259 -7.95 -3.75 -25.20
CA ASN A 259 -7.82 -2.42 -25.83
C ASN A 259 -8.37 -1.26 -24.97
N ARG A 260 -9.50 -1.44 -24.29
CA ARG A 260 -10.05 -0.41 -23.40
C ARG A 260 -9.09 -0.13 -22.23
N ALA A 261 -8.59 -1.18 -21.58
CA ALA A 261 -7.60 -1.07 -20.50
C ALA A 261 -6.28 -0.46 -20.99
N LEU A 262 -5.82 -0.84 -22.18
CA LEU A 262 -4.61 -0.28 -22.78
C LEU A 262 -4.70 1.23 -23.02
N ASN A 263 -5.85 1.73 -23.52
CA ASN A 263 -6.05 3.17 -23.73
C ASN A 263 -6.12 3.92 -22.39
N PHE A 264 -6.77 3.35 -21.37
CA PHE A 264 -6.69 3.88 -20.00
C PHE A 264 -5.25 4.00 -19.52
N MET A 265 -4.45 2.93 -19.67
CA MET A 265 -3.04 2.92 -19.25
C MET A 265 -2.20 3.96 -20.01
N ARG A 266 -2.44 4.16 -21.31
CA ARG A 266 -1.74 5.18 -22.11
C ARG A 266 -2.00 6.59 -21.61
N GLU A 267 -3.27 6.93 -21.34
CA GLU A 267 -3.61 8.25 -20.80
C GLU A 267 -3.04 8.44 -19.40
N LEU A 268 -3.16 7.40 -18.53
CA LEU A 268 -2.59 7.40 -17.20
C LEU A 268 -1.06 7.65 -17.23
N GLU A 269 -0.33 6.93 -18.08
CA GLU A 269 1.12 7.12 -18.24
C GLU A 269 1.48 8.52 -18.73
N THR A 270 0.68 9.10 -19.62
CA THR A 270 0.87 10.47 -20.10
C THR A 270 0.71 11.49 -18.96
N GLU A 271 -0.35 11.37 -18.17
CA GLU A 271 -0.57 12.20 -16.97
C GLU A 271 0.57 12.04 -15.96
N CYS A 272 0.99 10.80 -15.70
CA CYS A 272 2.13 10.51 -14.82
C CYS A 272 3.43 11.17 -15.31
N MET A 273 3.74 11.06 -16.61
CA MET A 273 4.94 11.68 -17.18
C MET A 273 4.93 13.19 -17.04
N LEU A 274 3.80 13.86 -17.29
CA LEU A 274 3.65 15.29 -17.10
C LEU A 274 3.94 15.71 -15.64
N LEU A 275 3.57 14.88 -14.70
CA LEU A 275 3.74 15.09 -13.25
C LEU A 275 5.06 14.56 -12.69
N GLY A 276 5.95 14.08 -13.56
CA GLY A 276 7.27 13.60 -13.14
C GLY A 276 7.26 12.22 -12.47
N ILE A 277 6.15 11.47 -12.51
CA ILE A 277 6.07 10.11 -12.01
C ILE A 277 6.71 9.17 -13.04
N PRO A 278 7.83 8.49 -12.74
CA PRO A 278 8.62 7.77 -13.73
C PRO A 278 8.07 6.36 -14.00
N VAL A 279 6.81 6.27 -14.45
CA VAL A 279 6.16 5.00 -14.79
C VAL A 279 6.96 4.26 -15.84
N LYS A 280 7.24 2.98 -15.63
CA LYS A 280 8.10 2.17 -16.49
C LYS A 280 7.38 0.97 -17.08
N THR A 281 6.65 0.23 -16.26
CA THR A 281 6.08 -1.07 -16.61
C THR A 281 4.58 -1.08 -16.40
N ARG A 282 3.86 -1.67 -17.32
CA ARG A 282 2.44 -2.01 -17.21
C ARG A 282 2.23 -3.42 -17.74
N HIS A 283 1.41 -4.21 -17.09
CA HIS A 283 1.03 -5.54 -17.55
C HIS A 283 -0.28 -6.02 -16.92
N ASN A 284 -0.81 -7.14 -17.43
CA ASN A 284 -1.87 -7.87 -16.77
C ASN A 284 -1.32 -8.55 -15.50
N GLU A 285 -2.18 -8.73 -14.52
CA GLU A 285 -1.97 -9.60 -13.39
C GLU A 285 -2.69 -10.95 -13.56
N VAL A 286 -2.51 -11.86 -12.60
CA VAL A 286 -2.99 -13.24 -12.70
C VAL A 286 -4.51 -13.33 -12.73
N ALA A 287 -5.23 -12.49 -11.98
CA ALA A 287 -6.69 -12.49 -12.01
C ALA A 287 -7.24 -11.74 -13.23
N PRO A 288 -8.39 -12.16 -13.77
CA PRO A 288 -9.07 -11.42 -14.83
C PRO A 288 -9.35 -9.97 -14.42
N ASN A 289 -9.12 -9.02 -15.30
CA ASN A 289 -9.25 -7.57 -15.08
C ASN A 289 -8.38 -7.02 -13.94
N GLN A 290 -7.33 -7.74 -13.56
CA GLN A 290 -6.30 -7.27 -12.66
C GLN A 290 -5.08 -6.84 -13.46
N PHE A 291 -4.46 -5.74 -13.05
CA PHE A 291 -3.34 -5.11 -13.73
C PHE A 291 -2.34 -4.59 -12.70
N GLU A 292 -1.11 -4.36 -13.17
CA GLU A 292 -0.05 -3.73 -12.40
C GLU A 292 0.60 -2.58 -13.17
N LEU A 293 1.07 -1.60 -12.39
CA LEU A 293 1.89 -0.50 -12.87
C LEU A 293 3.04 -0.27 -11.90
N ALA A 294 4.27 -0.23 -12.44
CA ALA A 294 5.48 -0.03 -11.66
C ALA A 294 6.35 1.11 -12.22
N PRO A 295 6.89 2.00 -11.38
CA PRO A 295 7.82 3.06 -11.77
C PRO A 295 9.28 2.61 -11.73
N ILE A 296 10.18 3.46 -12.21
CA ILE A 296 11.57 3.48 -11.78
C ILE A 296 11.60 3.93 -10.32
N TYR A 297 12.45 3.31 -9.49
CA TYR A 297 12.61 3.72 -8.09
C TYR A 297 13.13 5.14 -7.93
N GLU A 298 12.70 5.79 -6.87
CA GLU A 298 13.08 7.16 -6.53
C GLU A 298 13.51 7.25 -5.06
N GLU A 299 13.91 8.44 -4.61
CA GLU A 299 14.03 8.72 -3.19
C GLU A 299 12.69 8.43 -2.49
N ALA A 300 12.75 7.81 -1.31
CA ALA A 300 11.56 7.19 -0.72
C ALA A 300 10.43 8.18 -0.40
N ASN A 301 10.72 9.42 0.04
CA ASN A 301 9.68 10.42 0.27
C ASN A 301 8.96 10.82 -1.03
N LEU A 302 9.73 11.09 -2.09
CA LEU A 302 9.17 11.43 -3.39
C LEU A 302 8.37 10.25 -3.98
N ALA A 303 8.89 9.03 -3.86
CA ALA A 303 8.19 7.84 -4.32
C ALA A 303 6.84 7.63 -3.61
N VAL A 304 6.75 7.93 -2.31
CA VAL A 304 5.49 7.87 -1.54
C VAL A 304 4.50 8.92 -2.02
N ASP A 305 4.95 10.17 -2.24
CA ASP A 305 4.11 11.22 -2.81
C ASP A 305 3.58 10.83 -4.19
N HIS A 306 4.46 10.32 -5.06
CA HIS A 306 4.09 9.88 -6.40
C HIS A 306 3.08 8.72 -6.40
N ASN A 307 3.20 7.76 -5.46
CA ASN A 307 2.21 6.69 -5.35
C ASN A 307 0.84 7.22 -4.89
N ALA A 308 0.81 8.10 -3.90
CA ALA A 308 -0.44 8.69 -3.43
C ALA A 308 -1.12 9.53 -4.53
N LEU A 309 -0.34 10.33 -5.28
CA LEU A 309 -0.83 11.10 -6.43
C LEU A 309 -1.32 10.18 -7.55
N LEU A 310 -0.57 9.11 -7.87
CA LEU A 310 -0.97 8.12 -8.87
C LEU A 310 -2.36 7.54 -8.57
N MET A 311 -2.62 7.14 -7.33
CA MET A 311 -3.91 6.54 -6.96
C MET A 311 -5.08 7.50 -7.22
N ASP A 312 -4.92 8.80 -6.96
CA ASP A 312 -5.93 9.81 -7.29
C ASP A 312 -6.11 9.96 -8.82
N ILE A 313 -5.01 10.09 -9.56
CA ILE A 313 -5.02 10.20 -11.02
C ILE A 313 -5.69 8.96 -11.65
N MET A 314 -5.37 7.77 -11.18
CA MET A 314 -5.98 6.52 -11.65
C MET A 314 -7.50 6.56 -11.54
N GLY A 315 -8.04 7.05 -10.42
CA GLY A 315 -9.48 7.21 -10.24
C GLY A 315 -10.10 8.17 -11.26
N ARG A 316 -9.47 9.29 -11.52
CA ARG A 316 -9.93 10.31 -12.46
C ARG A 316 -9.85 9.83 -13.92
N VAL A 317 -8.72 9.24 -14.31
CA VAL A 317 -8.53 8.67 -15.66
C VAL A 317 -9.49 7.50 -15.89
N ALA A 318 -9.63 6.58 -14.94
CA ALA A 318 -10.57 5.46 -15.05
C ALA A 318 -12.00 5.94 -15.31
N SER A 319 -12.43 7.00 -14.63
CA SER A 319 -13.77 7.58 -14.85
C SER A 319 -13.97 8.12 -16.27
N ARG A 320 -12.92 8.71 -16.90
CA ARG A 320 -12.97 9.17 -18.31
C ARG A 320 -13.09 8.00 -19.29
N HIS A 321 -12.47 6.87 -18.97
CA HIS A 321 -12.51 5.63 -19.76
C HIS A 321 -13.71 4.72 -19.43
N ASN A 322 -14.69 5.21 -18.66
CA ASN A 322 -15.85 4.44 -18.21
C ASN A 322 -15.46 3.20 -17.37
N PHE A 323 -14.38 3.31 -16.62
CA PHE A 323 -13.96 2.34 -15.64
C PHE A 323 -14.13 2.85 -14.21
N LYS A 324 -14.19 1.91 -13.28
CA LYS A 324 -13.93 2.08 -11.85
C LYS A 324 -12.69 1.29 -11.51
N VAL A 325 -11.67 1.96 -10.97
CA VAL A 325 -10.51 1.30 -10.39
C VAL A 325 -10.84 0.81 -8.98
N LEU A 326 -10.43 -0.41 -8.65
CA LEU A 326 -10.55 -0.99 -7.31
C LEU A 326 -9.15 -1.23 -6.75
N PHE A 327 -8.85 -0.59 -5.65
CA PHE A 327 -7.60 -0.77 -4.91
C PHE A 327 -7.74 -1.71 -3.72
N HIS A 328 -8.96 -2.12 -3.36
CA HIS A 328 -9.15 -3.08 -2.27
C HIS A 328 -8.31 -4.33 -2.51
N GLU A 329 -7.66 -4.84 -1.47
CA GLU A 329 -6.71 -5.96 -1.57
C GLU A 329 -7.37 -7.27 -2.02
N LYS A 330 -8.67 -7.43 -1.78
CA LYS A 330 -9.45 -8.60 -2.21
C LYS A 330 -10.84 -8.19 -2.67
N PRO A 331 -10.98 -7.55 -3.85
CA PRO A 331 -12.29 -7.08 -4.31
C PRO A 331 -13.22 -8.20 -4.73
N PHE A 332 -12.68 -9.36 -5.11
CA PHE A 332 -13.41 -10.55 -5.52
C PHE A 332 -12.89 -11.78 -4.79
N ALA A 333 -13.78 -12.58 -4.21
CA ALA A 333 -13.40 -13.83 -3.58
C ALA A 333 -13.05 -14.90 -4.66
N GLY A 334 -12.13 -15.79 -4.33
CA GLY A 334 -11.78 -16.93 -5.19
C GLY A 334 -10.78 -16.63 -6.31
N VAL A 335 -10.35 -15.39 -6.50
CA VAL A 335 -9.28 -15.00 -7.43
C VAL A 335 -8.16 -14.28 -6.68
N ASN A 336 -7.03 -14.00 -7.32
CA ASN A 336 -5.91 -13.28 -6.71
C ASN A 336 -6.35 -11.92 -6.15
N GLY A 337 -5.68 -11.49 -5.11
CA GLY A 337 -5.80 -10.14 -4.54
C GLY A 337 -4.70 -9.22 -5.03
N SER A 338 -4.81 -7.94 -4.71
CA SER A 338 -3.88 -6.89 -5.10
C SER A 338 -2.98 -6.45 -3.94
N GLY A 339 -1.70 -6.35 -4.22
CA GLY A 339 -0.68 -5.81 -3.33
C GLY A 339 -0.10 -4.50 -3.82
N LYS A 340 0.86 -4.02 -3.05
CA LYS A 340 1.71 -2.89 -3.39
C LYS A 340 3.12 -3.23 -2.91
N HIS A 341 3.86 -3.99 -3.73
CA HIS A 341 5.21 -4.40 -3.36
C HIS A 341 6.12 -3.19 -3.21
N ASN A 342 6.82 -3.11 -2.10
CA ASN A 342 7.75 -2.02 -1.82
C ASN A 342 9.19 -2.52 -2.01
N ASN A 343 9.81 -2.15 -3.12
CA ASN A 343 11.22 -2.41 -3.41
C ASN A 343 12.07 -1.34 -2.75
N TRP A 344 12.79 -1.70 -1.69
CA TRP A 344 13.56 -0.79 -0.85
C TRP A 344 15.06 -1.05 -0.95
N SER A 345 15.87 0.01 -1.04
CA SER A 345 17.32 -0.05 -1.06
C SER A 345 17.95 1.21 -0.44
N LEU A 346 19.27 1.16 -0.21
CA LEU A 346 20.08 2.27 0.27
C LEU A 346 21.23 2.55 -0.70
N SER A 347 21.47 3.81 -1.04
CA SER A 347 22.54 4.21 -1.95
C SER A 347 23.29 5.43 -1.41
N THR A 348 24.61 5.44 -1.60
CA THR A 348 25.47 6.57 -1.21
C THR A 348 25.41 7.69 -2.27
N ASP A 349 25.72 8.91 -1.85
CA ASP A 349 25.95 10.08 -2.74
C ASP A 349 27.16 9.90 -3.68
N THR A 350 27.99 8.88 -3.45
CA THR A 350 29.10 8.47 -4.34
C THR A 350 28.66 7.42 -5.38
N GLY A 351 27.36 7.06 -5.43
CA GLY A 351 26.79 6.17 -6.44
C GLY A 351 26.89 4.68 -6.13
N VAL A 352 27.16 4.29 -4.89
CA VAL A 352 27.23 2.88 -4.46
C VAL A 352 25.90 2.44 -3.87
N ASN A 353 25.29 1.39 -4.45
CA ASN A 353 24.17 0.70 -3.83
C ASN A 353 24.71 -0.23 -2.70
N LEU A 354 24.27 0.02 -1.47
CA LEU A 354 24.75 -0.66 -0.27
C LEU A 354 24.22 -2.09 -0.11
N LEU A 355 23.16 -2.43 -0.86
CA LEU A 355 22.56 -3.77 -0.91
C LEU A 355 22.96 -4.53 -2.18
N ALA A 356 23.89 -4.01 -3.00
CA ALA A 356 24.44 -4.73 -4.14
C ALA A 356 25.78 -5.36 -3.79
N PRO A 357 25.98 -6.67 -4.07
CA PRO A 357 27.28 -7.31 -3.92
C PRO A 357 28.36 -6.60 -4.73
N GLY A 358 29.52 -6.40 -4.12
CA GLY A 358 30.64 -5.72 -4.74
C GLY A 358 31.61 -6.66 -5.46
N LYS A 359 32.55 -6.08 -6.21
CA LYS A 359 33.59 -6.82 -6.95
C LYS A 359 34.87 -7.08 -6.15
N THR A 360 35.05 -6.45 -5.00
CA THR A 360 36.22 -6.59 -4.16
C THR A 360 35.87 -7.12 -2.76
N PRO A 361 36.80 -7.73 -2.02
CA PRO A 361 36.54 -8.18 -0.66
C PRO A 361 36.03 -7.07 0.28
N MET A 362 36.52 -5.84 0.09
CA MET A 362 36.10 -4.69 0.90
C MET A 362 34.67 -4.24 0.56
N SER A 363 34.32 -4.18 -0.73
CA SER A 363 32.96 -3.86 -1.15
C SER A 363 31.96 -4.97 -0.79
N ASN A 364 32.41 -6.23 -0.75
CA ASN A 364 31.57 -7.32 -0.25
C ASN A 364 31.38 -7.24 1.27
N LEU A 365 32.38 -6.83 2.04
CA LEU A 365 32.22 -6.61 3.48
C LEU A 365 31.27 -5.45 3.76
N GLN A 366 31.30 -4.38 2.96
CA GLN A 366 30.32 -3.31 3.02
C GLN A 366 28.90 -3.81 2.71
N PHE A 367 28.71 -4.53 1.61
CA PHE A 367 27.44 -5.15 1.26
C PHE A 367 26.91 -6.04 2.41
N LEU A 368 27.71 -6.98 2.91
CA LEU A 368 27.34 -7.88 4.01
C LEU A 368 26.98 -7.10 5.28
N THR A 369 27.65 -5.97 5.53
CA THR A 369 27.33 -5.11 6.68
C THR A 369 25.89 -4.61 6.58
N PHE A 370 25.47 -4.02 5.49
CA PHE A 370 24.10 -3.51 5.34
C PHE A 370 23.07 -4.64 5.20
N PHE A 371 23.41 -5.70 4.48
CA PHE A 371 22.56 -6.86 4.26
C PHE A 371 22.20 -7.58 5.58
N ILE A 372 23.20 -7.95 6.37
CA ILE A 372 23.01 -8.67 7.65
C ILE A 372 22.31 -7.78 8.69
N ASN A 373 22.67 -6.49 8.76
CA ASN A 373 21.99 -5.56 9.65
C ASN A 373 20.52 -5.37 9.28
N THR A 374 20.17 -5.37 8.00
CA THR A 374 18.75 -5.32 7.55
C THR A 374 18.00 -6.57 8.01
N ILE A 375 18.57 -7.78 7.82
CA ILE A 375 17.95 -9.02 8.29
C ILE A 375 17.77 -9.01 9.81
N LYS A 376 18.78 -8.56 10.53
CA LYS A 376 18.73 -8.47 12.01
C LYS A 376 17.68 -7.47 12.49
N ALA A 377 17.57 -6.32 11.82
CA ALA A 377 16.53 -5.32 12.09
C ALA A 377 15.12 -5.91 11.91
N VAL A 378 14.89 -6.58 10.78
CA VAL A 378 13.62 -7.24 10.49
C VAL A 378 13.32 -8.34 11.53
N HIS A 379 14.30 -9.17 11.90
CA HIS A 379 14.14 -10.19 12.92
C HIS A 379 13.75 -9.60 14.29
N THR A 380 14.41 -8.52 14.70
CA THR A 380 14.17 -7.91 16.01
C THR A 380 12.80 -7.22 16.10
N HIS A 381 12.26 -6.74 14.98
CA HIS A 381 11.05 -5.91 14.91
C HIS A 381 9.98 -6.46 13.94
N GLU A 382 9.95 -7.77 13.70
CA GLU A 382 9.04 -8.42 12.74
C GLU A 382 7.56 -8.13 13.06
N ALA A 383 7.17 -8.14 14.34
CA ALA A 383 5.81 -7.83 14.77
C ALA A 383 5.43 -6.37 14.47
N LEU A 384 6.36 -5.43 14.59
CA LEU A 384 6.12 -4.03 14.24
C LEU A 384 5.98 -3.83 12.73
N LEU A 385 6.77 -4.55 11.93
CA LEU A 385 6.60 -4.57 10.46
C LEU A 385 5.25 -5.16 10.06
N ARG A 386 4.79 -6.23 10.73
CA ARG A 386 3.44 -6.77 10.52
C ARG A 386 2.36 -5.74 10.89
N ALA A 387 2.53 -4.98 11.98
CA ALA A 387 1.62 -3.91 12.35
C ALA A 387 1.57 -2.79 11.29
N ALA A 388 2.71 -2.47 10.67
CA ALA A 388 2.80 -1.40 9.66
C ALA A 388 1.99 -1.66 8.37
N ILE A 389 1.61 -2.90 8.12
CA ILE A 389 0.84 -3.33 6.95
C ILE A 389 -0.56 -3.86 7.31
N ALA A 390 -0.95 -3.72 8.58
CA ALA A 390 -2.22 -4.21 9.07
C ALA A 390 -3.38 -3.31 8.61
N SER A 391 -4.38 -3.90 7.98
CA SER A 391 -5.65 -3.25 7.65
C SER A 391 -6.75 -4.28 7.48
N ALA A 392 -8.01 -3.86 7.65
CA ALA A 392 -9.17 -4.74 7.48
C ALA A 392 -9.19 -5.41 6.09
N SER A 393 -8.77 -4.68 5.06
CA SER A 393 -8.72 -5.14 3.67
C SER A 393 -7.53 -6.09 3.41
N ASN A 394 -6.35 -5.81 3.96
CA ASN A 394 -5.18 -6.64 3.80
C ASN A 394 -5.28 -7.98 4.56
N ASP A 395 -6.08 -8.05 5.63
CA ASP A 395 -6.41 -9.31 6.33
C ASP A 395 -7.11 -10.34 5.41
N HIS A 396 -7.78 -9.90 4.33
CA HIS A 396 -8.38 -10.77 3.33
C HIS A 396 -7.38 -11.28 2.29
N ARG A 397 -6.26 -10.58 2.10
CA ARG A 397 -5.24 -10.90 1.10
C ARG A 397 -4.15 -11.81 1.68
N LEU A 398 -3.61 -11.48 2.86
CA LEU A 398 -2.48 -12.19 3.45
C LEU A 398 -2.77 -13.67 3.66
N GLY A 399 -1.89 -14.53 3.12
CA GLY A 399 -2.03 -15.98 3.18
C GLY A 399 -3.04 -16.59 2.20
N ALA A 400 -3.63 -15.78 1.32
CA ALA A 400 -4.59 -16.23 0.30
C ALA A 400 -4.03 -16.01 -1.11
N ASN A 401 -4.17 -17.02 -2.00
CA ASN A 401 -3.73 -16.96 -3.41
C ASN A 401 -2.37 -16.26 -3.53
N GLU A 402 -1.38 -16.52 -4.01
CA GLU A 402 -0.05 -15.90 -4.23
C GLU A 402 0.43 -14.79 -3.25
N ALA A 403 -0.41 -14.32 -2.33
CA ALA A 403 -0.04 -13.33 -1.32
C ALA A 403 0.79 -13.95 -0.19
N PRO A 404 1.80 -13.26 0.36
CA PRO A 404 2.60 -13.79 1.47
C PRO A 404 1.76 -13.97 2.74
N PRO A 405 2.14 -14.92 3.64
CA PRO A 405 1.47 -15.12 4.91
C PRO A 405 1.68 -13.95 5.89
N ALA A 406 0.92 -13.94 6.98
CA ALA A 406 1.03 -12.92 8.02
C ALA A 406 2.34 -13.00 8.85
N ILE A 407 3.05 -14.12 8.78
CA ILE A 407 4.34 -14.32 9.45
C ILE A 407 5.42 -13.59 8.67
N ILE A 408 6.04 -12.60 9.27
CA ILE A 408 7.18 -11.90 8.65
C ILE A 408 8.39 -12.83 8.66
N SER A 409 8.85 -13.21 7.48
CA SER A 409 10.08 -13.98 7.26
C SER A 409 10.89 -13.35 6.13
N VAL A 410 12.17 -13.69 6.05
CA VAL A 410 13.11 -13.15 5.07
C VAL A 410 13.58 -14.26 4.14
N PHE A 411 13.43 -14.04 2.85
CA PHE A 411 13.98 -14.86 1.79
C PHE A 411 15.26 -14.23 1.23
N ILE A 412 16.34 -15.01 1.12
CA ILE A 412 17.62 -14.54 0.58
C ILE A 412 18.18 -15.39 -0.56
N GLY A 413 17.60 -16.57 -0.78
CA GLY A 413 18.07 -17.53 -1.78
C GLY A 413 19.20 -18.43 -1.29
N GLU A 414 19.28 -19.61 -1.88
CA GLU A 414 20.18 -20.70 -1.45
C GLU A 414 21.66 -20.30 -1.46
N GLN A 415 22.09 -19.49 -2.43
CA GLN A 415 23.48 -19.06 -2.51
C GLN A 415 23.91 -18.18 -1.34
N LEU A 416 23.10 -17.18 -0.99
CA LEU A 416 23.40 -16.31 0.16
C LEU A 416 23.23 -17.04 1.47
N THR A 417 22.28 -17.96 1.57
CA THR A 417 22.13 -18.83 2.75
C THR A 417 23.42 -19.64 3.00
N LYS A 418 24.01 -20.27 1.97
CA LYS A 418 25.29 -20.97 2.07
C LYS A 418 26.43 -20.03 2.48
N VAL A 419 26.49 -18.83 1.90
CA VAL A 419 27.49 -17.83 2.30
C VAL A 419 27.38 -17.45 3.77
N LEU A 420 26.15 -17.25 4.27
CA LEU A 420 25.96 -16.95 5.71
C LEU A 420 26.34 -18.12 6.61
N GLU A 421 26.05 -19.37 6.20
CA GLU A 421 26.45 -20.58 6.94
C GLU A 421 27.97 -20.75 6.99
N GLU A 422 28.66 -20.50 5.89
CA GLU A 422 30.12 -20.51 5.84
C GLU A 422 30.73 -19.44 6.75
N LEU A 423 30.17 -18.22 6.73
CA LEU A 423 30.62 -17.12 7.60
C LEU A 423 30.39 -17.41 9.09
N GLU A 424 29.29 -18.10 9.42
CA GLU A 424 29.01 -18.57 10.79
C GLU A 424 30.01 -19.62 11.26
N GLY A 425 30.41 -20.55 10.39
CA GLY A 425 31.30 -21.67 10.66
C GLY A 425 32.76 -21.28 10.84
N VAL A 426 33.21 -20.09 10.42
CA VAL A 426 34.61 -19.64 10.54
C VAL A 426 34.98 -19.47 12.01
N THR A 427 35.74 -20.41 12.53
CA THR A 427 36.30 -20.39 13.92
C THR A 427 37.30 -19.26 14.07
N LYS A 428 37.40 -18.70 15.30
CA LYS A 428 38.30 -17.62 15.73
C LYS A 428 39.62 -17.60 14.98
N GLY A 429 39.75 -16.77 13.96
CA GLY A 429 40.98 -16.62 13.20
C GLY A 429 40.90 -15.49 12.20
N LYS A 430 42.05 -14.94 11.84
CA LYS A 430 42.15 -13.97 10.74
C LYS A 430 41.65 -14.63 9.47
N LEU A 431 40.74 -14.01 8.75
CA LEU A 431 40.37 -14.43 7.40
C LEU A 431 41.64 -14.62 6.56
N SER A 432 41.87 -15.82 6.07
CA SER A 432 42.96 -16.06 5.15
C SER A 432 42.78 -15.27 3.85
N PRO A 433 43.85 -14.96 3.10
CA PRO A 433 43.75 -14.32 1.81
C PRO A 433 42.83 -15.10 0.82
N LYS A 434 42.74 -16.42 1.01
CA LYS A 434 41.92 -17.32 0.20
C LYS A 434 40.44 -17.18 0.57
N GLU A 435 40.10 -17.14 1.85
CA GLU A 435 38.72 -16.87 2.34
C GLU A 435 38.25 -15.46 2.01
N LYS A 436 39.16 -14.45 2.00
CA LYS A 436 38.90 -13.10 1.49
C LYS A 436 38.61 -13.09 -0.01
N THR A 437 39.14 -14.05 -0.74
CA THR A 437 38.96 -14.16 -2.21
C THR A 437 37.72 -15.00 -2.56
N GLU A 438 37.36 -15.98 -1.74
CA GLU A 438 36.18 -16.84 -1.89
C GLU A 438 34.87 -16.14 -1.49
N LEU A 439 34.93 -15.07 -0.69
CA LEU A 439 33.83 -14.10 -0.51
C LEU A 439 33.48 -13.32 -1.78
N LYS A 440 34.13 -13.62 -2.90
CA LYS A 440 33.68 -13.21 -4.21
C LYS A 440 32.40 -14.00 -4.53
N LEU A 441 31.26 -13.39 -4.25
CA LEU A 441 30.02 -13.76 -4.93
C LEU A 441 30.31 -13.72 -6.43
N ASN A 442 30.33 -14.89 -7.08
CA ASN A 442 30.57 -15.03 -8.51
C ASN A 442 29.37 -14.48 -9.30
N VAL A 443 29.06 -13.20 -9.13
CA VAL A 443 28.01 -12.48 -9.86
C VAL A 443 28.64 -11.71 -11.01
N VAL A 444 29.52 -12.33 -11.77
CA VAL A 444 30.15 -11.61 -12.87
C VAL A 444 29.94 -12.32 -14.20
N GLY A 445 29.10 -11.71 -15.03
CA GLY A 445 29.37 -11.59 -16.45
C GLY A 445 28.94 -12.73 -17.36
N LYS A 446 28.14 -13.68 -16.91
CA LYS A 446 27.37 -14.59 -17.80
C LYS A 446 25.97 -14.69 -17.26
N ILE A 447 25.00 -14.92 -18.15
CA ILE A 447 23.60 -15.20 -17.80
C ILE A 447 23.59 -15.94 -16.46
N PRO A 448 23.05 -15.34 -15.42
CA PRO A 448 23.30 -15.84 -14.08
C PRO A 448 22.73 -17.24 -13.95
N ASP A 449 23.43 -18.10 -13.21
CA ASP A 449 22.90 -19.38 -12.69
C ASP A 449 21.66 -19.21 -11.75
N VAL A 450 21.12 -17.99 -11.71
CA VAL A 450 19.85 -17.61 -11.05
C VAL A 450 18.66 -18.41 -11.59
N LEU A 451 18.80 -19.02 -12.79
CA LEU A 451 17.80 -19.95 -13.36
C LEU A 451 17.68 -21.28 -12.59
N LEU A 452 18.53 -21.56 -11.62
CA LEU A 452 18.49 -22.81 -10.84
C LEU A 452 17.84 -22.66 -9.45
N ASP A 453 17.48 -21.45 -9.01
CA ASP A 453 16.71 -21.26 -7.82
C ASP A 453 15.21 -21.36 -8.15
N ASN A 454 14.70 -22.61 -8.14
CA ASN A 454 13.29 -22.93 -8.40
C ASN A 454 12.35 -22.50 -7.27
N THR A 455 12.79 -21.69 -6.32
CA THR A 455 11.99 -21.24 -5.19
C THR A 455 11.04 -20.15 -5.64
N ASP A 456 9.74 -20.39 -5.54
CA ASP A 456 8.70 -19.40 -5.82
C ASP A 456 8.73 -18.27 -4.78
N ARG A 457 9.34 -17.16 -5.11
CA ARG A 457 9.52 -15.99 -4.24
C ARG A 457 8.20 -15.40 -3.78
N ASN A 458 7.13 -15.50 -4.57
CA ASN A 458 5.83 -14.92 -4.26
C ASN A 458 5.08 -15.68 -3.17
N ARG A 459 5.51 -16.92 -2.88
CA ARG A 459 4.85 -17.80 -1.92
C ARG A 459 5.64 -18.04 -0.65
N THR A 460 6.91 -17.64 -0.57
CA THR A 460 7.80 -18.02 0.52
C THR A 460 7.84 -17.03 1.65
N SER A 461 8.13 -15.75 1.36
CA SER A 461 8.37 -14.75 2.42
C SER A 461 7.82 -13.39 2.05
N PRO A 462 7.24 -12.66 3.02
CA PRO A 462 6.78 -11.30 2.82
C PRO A 462 7.91 -10.29 2.63
N PHE A 463 9.16 -10.64 2.99
CA PHE A 463 10.33 -9.79 2.82
C PHE A 463 11.43 -10.58 2.10
N ALA A 464 11.74 -10.20 0.86
CA ALA A 464 12.63 -10.97 -0.01
C ALA A 464 13.78 -10.13 -0.58
N PHE A 465 15.00 -10.68 -0.56
CA PHE A 465 16.14 -10.08 -1.23
C PHE A 465 16.14 -10.44 -2.73
N THR A 466 16.28 -9.44 -3.59
CA THR A 466 16.22 -9.60 -5.05
C THR A 466 17.51 -9.14 -5.77
N GLY A 467 18.66 -9.30 -5.12
CA GLY A 467 19.98 -9.09 -5.70
C GLY A 467 20.62 -7.72 -5.40
N ASN A 468 19.84 -6.67 -5.26
CA ASN A 468 20.33 -5.32 -4.91
C ASN A 468 19.34 -4.48 -4.09
N LYS A 469 18.29 -5.11 -3.61
CA LYS A 469 17.20 -4.49 -2.86
C LYS A 469 16.45 -5.56 -2.06
N PHE A 470 15.71 -5.14 -1.05
CA PHE A 470 14.68 -5.96 -0.42
C PHE A 470 13.31 -5.54 -0.93
N GLU A 471 12.47 -6.52 -1.18
CA GLU A 471 11.09 -6.37 -1.62
C GLU A 471 10.15 -6.73 -0.47
N PHE A 472 9.37 -5.75 0.00
CA PHE A 472 8.34 -5.97 1.02
C PHE A 472 6.99 -6.19 0.34
N ARG A 473 6.60 -7.45 0.18
CA ARG A 473 5.44 -7.92 -0.59
C ARG A 473 4.12 -7.88 0.15
N ALA A 474 4.19 -7.80 1.46
CA ALA A 474 3.00 -7.89 2.31
C ALA A 474 2.22 -6.56 2.43
N VAL A 475 2.68 -5.49 1.79
CA VAL A 475 1.98 -4.21 1.75
C VAL A 475 0.74 -4.33 0.87
N GLY A 476 -0.41 -3.86 1.38
CA GLY A 476 -1.68 -3.89 0.64
C GLY A 476 -1.79 -2.79 -0.42
N SER A 477 -2.60 -3.03 -1.45
CA SER A 477 -2.76 -2.10 -2.58
C SER A 477 -3.42 -0.77 -2.21
N THR A 478 -4.21 -0.72 -1.13
CA THR A 478 -4.77 0.54 -0.59
C THR A 478 -3.81 1.30 0.30
N ALA A 479 -2.74 0.66 0.81
CA ALA A 479 -1.87 1.24 1.82
C ALA A 479 -1.11 2.46 1.31
N ASN A 480 -0.90 3.45 2.20
CA ASN A 480 0.10 4.48 2.00
C ASN A 480 1.49 3.88 2.29
N CYS A 481 2.41 3.96 1.32
CA CYS A 481 3.77 3.42 1.47
C CYS A 481 4.57 4.09 2.61
N GLY A 482 4.19 5.28 3.05
CA GLY A 482 4.86 6.01 4.12
C GLY A 482 4.88 5.25 5.44
N ASN A 483 3.81 4.52 5.79
CA ASN A 483 3.75 3.76 7.05
C ASN A 483 4.79 2.61 7.09
N PRO A 484 4.79 1.63 6.16
CA PRO A 484 5.78 0.56 6.17
C PRO A 484 7.20 1.07 5.95
N MET A 485 7.40 2.13 5.17
CA MET A 485 8.73 2.71 4.95
C MET A 485 9.24 3.46 6.18
N THR A 486 8.39 4.13 6.94
CA THR A 486 8.75 4.72 8.25
C THR A 486 9.29 3.65 9.19
N VAL A 487 8.56 2.54 9.33
CA VAL A 487 8.98 1.44 10.21
C VAL A 487 10.28 0.82 9.73
N LEU A 488 10.39 0.45 8.44
CA LEU A 488 11.56 -0.21 7.88
C LEU A 488 12.82 0.64 8.04
N ASN A 489 12.77 1.93 7.66
CA ASN A 489 13.91 2.83 7.80
C ASN A 489 14.30 3.04 9.27
N THR A 490 13.32 3.13 10.20
CA THR A 490 13.58 3.31 11.63
C THR A 490 14.29 2.10 12.25
N ILE A 491 13.80 0.87 11.98
CA ILE A 491 14.40 -0.34 12.54
C ILE A 491 15.82 -0.57 11.99
N VAL A 492 16.03 -0.27 10.71
CA VAL A 492 17.37 -0.36 10.09
C VAL A 492 18.30 0.71 10.65
N ALA A 493 17.84 1.94 10.81
CA ALA A 493 18.63 3.01 11.43
C ALA A 493 19.07 2.66 12.86
N LYS A 494 18.15 2.16 13.69
CA LYS A 494 18.48 1.69 15.06
C LYS A 494 19.51 0.57 15.03
N GLN A 495 19.30 -0.43 14.19
CA GLN A 495 20.19 -1.58 14.08
C GLN A 495 21.61 -1.15 13.63
N LEU A 496 21.73 -0.21 12.69
CA LEU A 496 23.00 0.33 12.24
C LEU A 496 23.71 1.14 13.35
N LYS A 497 22.97 1.90 14.16
CA LYS A 497 23.54 2.60 15.33
C LYS A 497 24.09 1.60 16.36
N ASP A 498 23.34 0.56 16.67
CA ASP A 498 23.77 -0.49 17.61
C ASP A 498 24.99 -1.22 17.07
N PHE A 499 24.99 -1.61 15.82
CA PHE A 499 26.13 -2.23 15.15
C PHE A 499 27.39 -1.37 15.26
N LYS A 500 27.27 -0.08 14.93
CA LYS A 500 28.40 0.85 15.03
C LYS A 500 28.95 0.90 16.44
N LYS A 501 28.09 1.01 17.44
CA LYS A 501 28.46 1.05 18.85
C LYS A 501 29.24 -0.22 19.26
N GLU A 502 28.78 -1.40 18.86
CA GLU A 502 29.45 -2.67 19.16
C GLU A 502 30.82 -2.78 18.46
N VAL A 503 30.90 -2.39 17.19
CA VAL A 503 32.15 -2.37 16.43
C VAL A 503 33.18 -1.42 17.09
N ASP A 504 32.76 -0.19 17.42
CA ASP A 504 33.64 0.81 18.04
C ASP A 504 34.16 0.33 19.42
N ILE A 505 33.31 -0.38 20.19
CA ILE A 505 33.72 -1.00 21.46
C ILE A 505 34.79 -2.07 21.22
N LEU A 506 34.66 -2.90 20.21
CA LEU A 506 35.68 -3.96 19.92
C LEU A 506 36.99 -3.35 19.45
N ILE A 507 36.97 -2.29 18.66
CA ILE A 507 38.17 -1.57 18.24
C ILE A 507 38.86 -0.97 19.46
N ALA A 508 38.11 -0.26 20.32
CA ALA A 508 38.70 0.46 21.46
C ALA A 508 39.19 -0.45 22.60
N LYS A 509 38.45 -1.54 22.90
CA LYS A 509 38.75 -2.40 24.07
C LYS A 509 39.65 -3.60 23.76
N LYS A 510 39.63 -4.13 22.53
CA LYS A 510 40.34 -5.35 22.16
C LYS A 510 41.46 -5.10 21.15
N ASP A 511 41.74 -3.85 20.81
CA ASP A 511 42.77 -3.45 19.81
C ASP A 511 42.62 -4.24 18.48
N LEU A 512 41.37 -4.52 18.09
CA LEU A 512 41.09 -5.24 16.87
C LEU A 512 41.16 -4.27 15.67
N LYS A 513 41.67 -4.77 14.56
CA LYS A 513 41.53 -4.03 13.29
C LYS A 513 40.05 -3.85 12.96
N LYS A 514 39.72 -2.71 12.35
CA LYS A 514 38.36 -2.35 12.00
C LYS A 514 37.60 -3.48 11.26
N ASP A 515 38.22 -4.08 10.24
CA ASP A 515 37.56 -5.12 9.43
C ASP A 515 37.34 -6.42 10.26
N GLU A 516 38.22 -6.73 11.21
CA GLU A 516 38.03 -7.86 12.13
C GLU A 516 36.90 -7.59 13.12
N ALA A 517 36.80 -6.35 13.63
CA ALA A 517 35.72 -5.95 14.53
C ALA A 517 34.35 -6.01 13.79
N VAL A 518 34.28 -5.45 12.61
CA VAL A 518 33.07 -5.51 11.73
C VAL A 518 32.68 -6.97 11.52
N PHE A 519 33.58 -7.81 11.06
CA PHE A 519 33.31 -9.22 10.80
C PHE A 519 32.83 -10.00 12.02
N ASN A 520 33.45 -9.77 13.18
CA ASN A 520 33.06 -10.45 14.41
C ASN A 520 31.62 -10.10 14.84
N VAL A 521 31.21 -8.83 14.74
CA VAL A 521 29.85 -8.43 15.06
C VAL A 521 28.86 -9.01 14.06
N LEU A 522 29.17 -8.97 12.76
CA LEU A 522 28.30 -9.55 11.73
C LEU A 522 28.06 -11.04 11.96
N ARG A 523 29.07 -11.78 12.37
CA ARG A 523 28.94 -13.22 12.66
C ARG A 523 27.98 -13.51 13.83
N GLU A 524 28.04 -12.72 14.88
CA GLU A 524 27.08 -12.86 15.98
C GLU A 524 25.67 -12.48 15.54
N TYR A 525 25.51 -11.49 14.63
CA TYR A 525 24.21 -11.09 14.11
C TYR A 525 23.61 -12.13 13.17
N ILE A 526 24.42 -12.81 12.35
CA ILE A 526 23.96 -13.95 11.52
C ILE A 526 23.31 -15.00 12.41
N LYS A 527 24.01 -15.43 13.48
CA LYS A 527 23.49 -16.41 14.44
C LYS A 527 22.19 -15.95 15.09
N ALA A 528 22.17 -14.69 15.55
CA ALA A 528 21.04 -14.12 16.28
C ALA A 528 19.80 -13.87 15.41
N SER A 529 19.92 -13.85 14.08
CA SER A 529 18.81 -13.60 13.15
C SER A 529 18.47 -14.77 12.23
N ARG A 530 19.08 -15.94 12.45
CA ARG A 530 18.84 -17.12 11.61
C ARG A 530 17.39 -17.57 11.58
N ASP A 531 16.68 -17.40 12.69
CA ASP A 531 15.31 -17.89 12.85
C ASP A 531 14.30 -17.20 11.93
N ILE A 532 14.61 -16.01 11.39
CA ILE A 532 13.72 -15.30 10.45
C ILE A 532 13.91 -15.75 9.00
N LEU A 533 15.02 -16.42 8.68
CA LEU A 533 15.30 -16.88 7.31
C LEU A 533 14.41 -18.08 6.96
N PHE A 534 13.73 -18.00 5.83
CA PHE A 534 12.84 -19.06 5.37
C PHE A 534 12.80 -19.13 3.83
N GLU A 535 12.95 -20.34 3.30
CA GLU A 535 12.98 -20.62 1.85
C GLU A 535 11.91 -21.63 1.39
N GLY A 536 11.10 -22.16 2.34
CA GLY A 536 10.09 -23.17 2.07
C GLY A 536 8.73 -22.62 1.68
N ASN A 537 7.72 -23.50 1.60
CA ASN A 537 6.34 -23.13 1.34
C ASN A 537 5.70 -22.48 2.59
N GLY A 538 5.41 -21.18 2.50
CA GLY A 538 4.81 -20.40 3.59
C GLY A 538 3.33 -20.64 3.89
N TYR A 539 2.61 -21.39 3.05
CA TYR A 539 1.15 -21.63 3.24
C TYR A 539 0.80 -22.84 4.10
N GLY A 540 1.76 -23.72 4.36
CA GLY A 540 1.50 -24.97 5.07
C GLY A 540 1.44 -24.78 6.59
N GLU A 541 0.62 -25.58 7.29
CA GLU A 541 0.61 -25.65 8.76
C GLU A 541 1.99 -26.00 9.33
N SER A 542 2.82 -26.69 8.56
CA SER A 542 4.21 -27.00 8.92
C SER A 542 5.03 -25.73 9.16
N TRP A 543 4.83 -24.70 8.32
CA TRP A 543 5.48 -23.41 8.50
C TRP A 543 4.96 -22.65 9.72
N GLU A 544 3.64 -22.62 9.95
CA GLU A 544 3.08 -21.97 11.15
C GLU A 544 3.64 -22.60 12.45
N ASN A 545 3.72 -23.93 12.49
CA ASN A 545 4.28 -24.66 13.62
C ASN A 545 5.79 -24.41 13.80
N GLU A 546 6.52 -24.32 12.70
CA GLU A 546 7.95 -24.00 12.72
C GLU A 546 8.22 -22.57 13.13
N ALA A 547 7.50 -21.60 12.58
CA ALA A 547 7.58 -20.19 12.94
C ALA A 547 7.35 -19.97 14.44
N LYS A 548 6.34 -20.65 15.00
CA LYS A 548 6.08 -20.64 16.45
C LYS A 548 7.25 -21.19 17.26
N ARG A 549 7.90 -22.30 16.82
CA ARG A 549 9.11 -22.84 17.48
C ARG A 549 10.30 -21.87 17.42
N ARG A 550 10.41 -21.12 16.32
CA ARG A 550 11.43 -20.09 16.12
C ARG A 550 11.13 -18.77 16.85
N GLY A 551 9.96 -18.64 17.51
CA GLY A 551 9.55 -17.45 18.24
C GLY A 551 9.00 -16.31 17.34
N LEU A 552 8.70 -16.59 16.07
CA LEU A 552 8.11 -15.62 15.15
C LEU A 552 6.61 -15.48 15.40
N SER A 553 6.10 -14.24 15.31
CA SER A 553 4.68 -13.96 15.50
C SER A 553 3.84 -14.37 14.28
N ASN A 554 2.61 -14.82 14.53
CA ASN A 554 1.61 -15.11 13.49
C ASN A 554 0.33 -14.32 13.77
N ASN A 555 0.40 -13.01 13.66
CA ASN A 555 -0.74 -12.11 13.90
C ASN A 555 -1.61 -12.04 12.64
N LYS A 556 -2.56 -12.98 12.52
CA LYS A 556 -3.42 -13.14 11.34
C LYS A 556 -4.38 -11.95 11.15
N THR A 557 -4.79 -11.30 12.23
CA THR A 557 -5.79 -10.24 12.21
C THR A 557 -5.19 -8.87 12.54
N THR A 558 -5.79 -7.83 12.00
CA THR A 558 -5.37 -6.45 12.25
C THR A 558 -5.40 -6.07 13.74
N PRO A 559 -6.46 -6.37 14.54
CA PRO A 559 -6.44 -6.04 15.97
C PRO A 559 -5.30 -6.71 16.75
N GLU A 560 -4.91 -7.94 16.38
CA GLU A 560 -3.76 -8.61 17.00
C GLU A 560 -2.44 -7.95 16.60
N ALA A 561 -2.28 -7.66 15.32
CA ALA A 561 -1.04 -7.09 14.77
C ALA A 561 -0.76 -5.67 15.31
N LEU A 562 -1.77 -4.82 15.41
CA LEU A 562 -1.62 -3.43 15.84
C LEU A 562 -1.07 -3.28 17.26
N LYS A 563 -1.24 -4.26 18.15
CA LYS A 563 -0.67 -4.25 19.52
C LYS A 563 0.85 -4.05 19.53
N ALA A 564 1.54 -4.55 18.50
CA ALA A 564 2.98 -4.38 18.41
C ALA A 564 3.41 -2.91 18.30
N ARG A 565 2.55 -2.03 17.76
CA ARG A 565 2.85 -0.60 17.63
C ARG A 565 3.06 0.09 18.98
N ILE A 566 2.22 -0.23 19.97
CA ILE A 566 2.27 0.35 21.32
C ILE A 566 3.05 -0.50 22.32
N SER A 567 3.80 -1.50 21.86
CA SER A 567 4.71 -2.23 22.74
C SER A 567 5.78 -1.29 23.32
N LYS A 568 6.26 -1.58 24.53
CA LYS A 568 7.36 -0.79 25.14
C LYS A 568 8.57 -0.69 24.22
N GLN A 569 8.86 -1.77 23.49
CA GLN A 569 9.98 -1.83 22.54
C GLN A 569 9.76 -0.87 21.36
N SER A 570 8.56 -0.83 20.80
CA SER A 570 8.26 0.03 19.65
C SER A 570 8.22 1.51 20.04
N ILE A 571 7.63 1.85 21.17
CA ILE A 571 7.62 3.23 21.68
C ILE A 571 9.06 3.71 21.91
N ALA A 572 9.87 2.92 22.64
CA ALA A 572 11.26 3.25 22.89
C ALA A 572 12.09 3.38 21.59
N LEU A 573 11.84 2.52 20.60
CA LEU A 573 12.47 2.59 19.29
C LEU A 573 12.20 3.93 18.60
N PHE A 574 10.93 4.33 18.50
CA PHE A 574 10.54 5.56 17.81
C PHE A 574 11.05 6.81 18.53
N GLU A 575 11.00 6.84 19.87
CA GLU A 575 11.54 7.94 20.66
C GLU A 575 13.07 8.02 20.56
N GLU A 576 13.79 6.90 20.67
CA GLU A 576 15.28 6.87 20.58
C GLU A 576 15.77 7.31 19.21
N MET A 577 14.99 7.03 18.16
CA MET A 577 15.32 7.40 16.79
C MET A 577 14.77 8.76 16.36
N ASP A 578 14.09 9.46 17.25
CA ASP A 578 13.48 10.77 17.02
C ASP A 578 12.48 10.80 15.85
N VAL A 579 11.78 9.67 15.65
CA VAL A 579 10.82 9.49 14.54
C VAL A 579 9.41 9.83 14.97
N MET A 580 8.97 9.31 16.11
CA MET A 580 7.66 9.61 16.70
C MET A 580 7.78 9.64 18.22
N SER A 581 7.09 10.59 18.85
CA SER A 581 6.88 10.59 20.29
C SER A 581 5.94 9.44 20.71
N LYS A 582 5.90 9.15 22.02
CA LYS A 582 4.94 8.21 22.57
C LYS A 582 3.51 8.60 22.22
N VAL A 583 3.16 9.90 22.34
CA VAL A 583 1.82 10.41 22.03
C VAL A 583 1.45 10.19 20.57
N GLU A 584 2.37 10.48 19.64
CA GLU A 584 2.16 10.24 18.20
C GLU A 584 1.98 8.75 17.90
N THR A 585 2.72 7.88 18.60
CA THR A 585 2.64 6.41 18.39
C THR A 585 1.32 5.85 18.91
N GLU A 586 0.88 6.26 20.12
CA GLU A 586 -0.39 5.86 20.71
C GLU A 586 -1.59 6.38 19.90
N ALA A 587 -1.54 7.63 19.44
CA ALA A 587 -2.59 8.21 18.62
C ALA A 587 -2.77 7.46 17.28
N ARG A 588 -1.68 7.05 16.63
CA ARG A 588 -1.76 6.26 15.39
C ARG A 588 -2.38 4.89 15.63
N TYR A 589 -2.03 4.25 16.74
CA TYR A 589 -2.66 3.00 17.15
C TYR A 589 -4.18 3.16 17.30
N GLU A 590 -4.64 4.19 18.01
CA GLU A 590 -6.07 4.46 18.18
C GLU A 590 -6.77 4.68 16.83
N ILE A 591 -6.19 5.52 15.95
CA ILE A 591 -6.72 5.80 14.60
C ILE A 591 -6.84 4.51 13.77
N GLU A 592 -5.80 3.67 13.77
CA GLU A 592 -5.79 2.43 12.99
C GLU A 592 -6.81 1.41 13.53
N VAL A 593 -6.97 1.32 14.85
CA VAL A 593 -7.97 0.46 15.50
C VAL A 593 -9.39 0.96 15.21
N GLU A 594 -9.62 2.28 15.31
CA GLU A 594 -10.92 2.89 14.95
C GLU A 594 -11.25 2.69 13.49
N ALA A 595 -10.28 2.86 12.58
CA ALA A 595 -10.46 2.61 11.16
C ALA A 595 -10.87 1.15 10.91
N TYR A 596 -10.23 0.18 11.57
CA TYR A 596 -10.61 -1.23 11.48
C TYR A 596 -12.07 -1.44 11.90
N ILE A 597 -12.46 -0.92 13.06
CA ILE A 597 -13.85 -1.03 13.58
C ILE A 597 -14.83 -0.43 12.58
N MET A 598 -14.54 0.77 12.07
CA MET A 598 -15.42 1.45 11.10
C MET A 598 -15.55 0.67 9.79
N HIS A 599 -14.47 0.11 9.25
CA HIS A 599 -14.52 -0.72 8.05
C HIS A 599 -15.45 -1.93 8.23
N ILE A 600 -15.25 -2.72 9.29
CA ILE A 600 -16.10 -3.89 9.55
C ILE A 600 -17.55 -3.46 9.84
N GLN A 601 -17.77 -2.34 10.53
CA GLN A 601 -19.10 -1.80 10.79
C GLN A 601 -19.82 -1.40 9.48
N ILE A 602 -19.13 -0.71 8.57
CA ILE A 602 -19.69 -0.32 7.26
C ILE A 602 -20.04 -1.56 6.47
N GLU A 603 -19.10 -2.51 6.32
CA GLU A 603 -19.33 -3.76 5.61
C GLU A 603 -20.52 -4.56 6.18
N SER A 604 -20.63 -4.65 7.51
CA SER A 604 -21.74 -5.36 8.15
C SER A 604 -23.11 -4.71 7.85
N ARG A 605 -23.16 -3.38 7.79
CA ARG A 605 -24.40 -2.65 7.44
C ARG A 605 -24.76 -2.85 5.99
N VAL A 606 -23.79 -2.72 5.09
CA VAL A 606 -23.99 -2.85 3.64
C VAL A 606 -24.40 -4.28 3.30
N LEU A 607 -23.74 -5.29 3.86
CA LEU A 607 -24.09 -6.69 3.64
C LEU A 607 -25.51 -6.99 4.12
N GLY A 608 -25.87 -6.54 5.33
CA GLY A 608 -27.20 -6.74 5.88
C GLY A 608 -28.30 -6.06 5.07
N ASP A 609 -28.04 -4.85 4.56
CA ASP A 609 -28.96 -4.13 3.69
C ASP A 609 -29.17 -4.85 2.35
N ILE A 610 -28.10 -5.20 1.65
CA ILE A 610 -28.17 -5.89 0.37
C ILE A 610 -28.90 -7.23 0.53
N ALA A 611 -28.54 -8.02 1.53
CA ALA A 611 -29.12 -9.33 1.76
C ALA A 611 -30.64 -9.24 2.00
N ARG A 612 -31.10 -8.32 2.86
CA ARG A 612 -32.52 -8.20 3.21
C ARG A 612 -33.36 -7.41 2.21
N ASN A 613 -32.80 -6.37 1.60
CA ASN A 613 -33.58 -5.44 0.76
C ASN A 613 -33.45 -5.71 -0.73
N HIS A 614 -32.44 -6.48 -1.16
CA HIS A 614 -32.25 -6.84 -2.57
C HIS A 614 -32.39 -8.35 -2.79
N ILE A 615 -31.68 -9.19 -2.04
CA ILE A 615 -31.62 -10.63 -2.30
C ILE A 615 -32.90 -11.34 -1.85
N VAL A 616 -33.31 -11.20 -0.60
CA VAL A 616 -34.50 -11.84 -0.06
C VAL A 616 -35.75 -11.48 -0.84
N PRO A 617 -36.07 -10.20 -1.15
CA PRO A 617 -37.23 -9.86 -1.94
C PRO A 617 -37.23 -10.46 -3.35
N THR A 618 -36.05 -10.56 -3.97
CA THR A 618 -35.90 -11.17 -5.30
C THR A 618 -36.13 -12.67 -5.24
N ALA A 619 -35.61 -13.36 -4.24
CA ALA A 619 -35.85 -14.79 -4.01
C ALA A 619 -37.34 -15.08 -3.78
N VAL A 620 -38.04 -14.25 -2.98
CA VAL A 620 -39.50 -14.38 -2.75
C VAL A 620 -40.27 -14.18 -4.04
N LYS A 621 -39.88 -13.21 -4.91
CA LYS A 621 -40.52 -13.03 -6.22
C LYS A 621 -40.40 -14.30 -7.07
N TYR A 622 -39.24 -14.92 -7.12
CA TYR A 622 -39.05 -16.17 -7.87
C TYR A 622 -39.82 -17.32 -7.26
N GLN A 623 -39.89 -17.44 -5.94
CA GLN A 623 -40.74 -18.45 -5.29
C GLN A 623 -42.20 -18.30 -5.70
N ASN A 624 -42.75 -17.08 -5.83
CA ASN A 624 -44.11 -16.84 -6.27
C ASN A 624 -44.33 -17.41 -7.67
N VAL A 625 -43.37 -17.27 -8.59
CA VAL A 625 -43.44 -17.86 -9.94
C VAL A 625 -43.50 -19.40 -9.85
N LEU A 626 -42.63 -20.01 -9.01
CA LEU A 626 -42.62 -21.45 -8.80
C LEU A 626 -43.91 -21.97 -8.16
N VAL A 627 -44.43 -21.25 -7.15
CA VAL A 627 -45.66 -21.62 -6.44
C VAL A 627 -46.83 -21.58 -7.41
N GLU A 628 -46.93 -20.54 -8.27
CA GLU A 628 -47.98 -20.44 -9.28
C GLU A 628 -47.89 -21.58 -10.32
N ASN A 629 -46.68 -21.93 -10.74
CA ASN A 629 -46.43 -23.09 -11.60
C ASN A 629 -46.92 -24.41 -10.95
N VAL A 630 -46.57 -24.64 -9.67
CA VAL A 630 -47.02 -25.84 -8.94
C VAL A 630 -48.55 -25.88 -8.81
N ARG A 631 -49.20 -24.72 -8.57
CA ARG A 631 -50.70 -24.65 -8.53
C ARG A 631 -51.30 -25.03 -9.85
N GLY A 632 -50.78 -24.51 -10.97
CA GLY A 632 -51.27 -24.86 -12.32
C GLY A 632 -51.05 -26.34 -12.62
N LEU A 633 -49.88 -26.91 -12.25
CA LEU A 633 -49.60 -28.37 -12.39
C LEU A 633 -50.58 -29.21 -11.57
N LYS A 634 -50.96 -28.77 -10.37
CA LYS A 634 -51.94 -29.48 -9.52
C LYS A 634 -53.34 -29.47 -10.18
N GLU A 635 -53.76 -28.39 -10.79
CA GLU A 635 -55.01 -28.29 -11.49
C GLU A 635 -55.07 -29.18 -12.75
N ILE A 636 -53.92 -29.36 -13.44
CA ILE A 636 -53.86 -30.15 -14.69
C ILE A 636 -53.67 -31.64 -14.40
N PHE A 637 -52.85 -32.00 -13.45
CA PHE A 637 -52.39 -33.38 -13.20
C PHE A 637 -53.07 -34.06 -11.98
N GLU A 638 -53.89 -33.32 -11.25
CA GLU A 638 -54.66 -33.81 -10.09
C GLU A 638 -53.81 -34.68 -9.14
N GLU A 639 -54.10 -36.01 -9.00
CA GLU A 639 -53.38 -36.91 -8.12
C GLU A 639 -51.88 -37.12 -8.49
N LYS A 640 -51.52 -36.90 -9.75
CA LYS A 640 -50.13 -37.07 -10.23
C LYS A 640 -49.23 -35.85 -10.00
N TYR A 641 -49.82 -34.75 -9.50
CA TYR A 641 -49.06 -33.47 -9.40
C TYR A 641 -47.81 -33.59 -8.57
N ASN A 642 -47.79 -34.37 -7.48
CA ASN A 642 -46.64 -34.57 -6.63
C ASN A 642 -45.41 -35.13 -7.37
N SER A 643 -45.64 -36.04 -8.36
CA SER A 643 -44.53 -36.57 -9.15
C SER A 643 -44.04 -35.64 -10.24
N VAL A 644 -44.94 -34.83 -10.80
CA VAL A 644 -44.64 -33.89 -11.90
C VAL A 644 -43.99 -32.61 -11.37
N SER A 645 -44.38 -32.13 -10.19
CA SER A 645 -43.91 -30.89 -9.58
C SER A 645 -42.84 -31.08 -8.49
N LYS A 646 -42.32 -32.30 -8.30
CA LYS A 646 -41.40 -32.63 -7.25
C LYS A 646 -40.16 -31.69 -7.22
N GLU A 647 -39.55 -31.45 -8.36
CA GLU A 647 -38.37 -30.63 -8.47
C GLU A 647 -38.63 -29.13 -8.16
N GLN A 648 -39.80 -28.65 -8.59
CA GLN A 648 -40.21 -27.27 -8.25
C GLN A 648 -40.51 -27.11 -6.76
N ILE A 649 -41.11 -28.12 -6.12
CA ILE A 649 -41.36 -28.10 -4.68
C ILE A 649 -40.04 -28.14 -3.89
N ASN A 650 -39.12 -29.02 -4.30
CA ASN A 650 -37.77 -29.08 -3.69
C ASN A 650 -37.04 -27.69 -3.81
N LEU A 651 -37.11 -27.08 -4.98
CA LEU A 651 -36.51 -25.78 -5.22
C LEU A 651 -37.14 -24.68 -4.34
N ILE A 652 -38.49 -24.69 -4.18
CA ILE A 652 -39.19 -23.74 -3.28
C ILE A 652 -38.69 -23.93 -1.83
N GLU A 653 -38.53 -25.18 -1.39
CA GLU A 653 -38.03 -25.50 -0.03
C GLU A 653 -36.58 -25.02 0.14
N GLU A 654 -35.71 -25.29 -0.82
CA GLU A 654 -34.31 -24.87 -0.79
C GLU A 654 -34.18 -23.34 -0.72
N ILE A 655 -34.92 -22.60 -1.55
CA ILE A 655 -34.97 -21.14 -1.51
C ILE A 655 -35.46 -20.64 -0.14
N SER A 656 -36.49 -21.26 0.43
CA SER A 656 -37.02 -20.91 1.76
C SER A 656 -35.96 -21.09 2.86
N ASN A 657 -35.19 -22.17 2.80
CA ASN A 657 -34.12 -22.45 3.75
C ASN A 657 -33.01 -21.40 3.67
N HIS A 658 -32.60 -20.99 2.46
CA HIS A 658 -31.61 -19.93 2.29
C HIS A 658 -32.15 -18.57 2.76
N ILE A 659 -33.39 -18.21 2.51
CA ILE A 659 -34.03 -16.99 3.02
C ILE A 659 -34.02 -16.98 4.56
N ALA A 660 -34.40 -18.11 5.18
CA ALA A 660 -34.38 -18.25 6.62
C ALA A 660 -32.95 -18.10 7.19
N GLY A 661 -31.96 -18.72 6.56
CA GLY A 661 -30.55 -18.60 6.91
C GLY A 661 -30.04 -17.16 6.84
N ILE A 662 -30.35 -16.42 5.77
CA ILE A 662 -30.00 -14.99 5.64
C ILE A 662 -30.60 -14.19 6.80
N ASN A 663 -31.91 -14.31 7.03
CA ASN A 663 -32.59 -13.52 8.05
C ASN A 663 -32.06 -13.81 9.46
N ALA A 664 -31.80 -15.08 9.76
CA ALA A 664 -31.23 -15.50 11.05
C ALA A 664 -29.84 -14.92 11.26
N ASN A 665 -28.93 -15.08 10.27
CA ASN A 665 -27.54 -14.64 10.39
C ASN A 665 -27.41 -13.10 10.34
N VAL A 666 -28.21 -12.40 9.54
CA VAL A 666 -28.25 -10.92 9.58
C VAL A 666 -28.72 -10.43 10.93
N THR A 667 -29.72 -11.10 11.54
CA THR A 667 -30.18 -10.73 12.91
C THR A 667 -29.07 -10.95 13.94
N LYS A 668 -28.37 -12.10 13.89
CA LYS A 668 -27.20 -12.37 14.75
C LYS A 668 -26.12 -11.31 14.58
N MET A 669 -25.80 -10.97 13.34
CA MET A 669 -24.78 -9.95 13.01
C MET A 669 -25.15 -8.57 13.56
N ILE A 670 -26.41 -8.14 13.43
CA ILE A 670 -26.90 -6.87 13.98
C ILE A 670 -26.77 -6.86 15.52
N ASN A 671 -27.13 -7.96 16.19
CA ASN A 671 -27.04 -8.08 17.64
C ASN A 671 -25.58 -8.08 18.11
N ALA A 672 -24.71 -8.84 17.45
CA ALA A 672 -23.27 -8.85 17.72
C ALA A 672 -22.65 -7.44 17.56
N ARG A 673 -23.01 -6.72 16.49
CA ARG A 673 -22.56 -5.36 16.25
C ARG A 673 -23.05 -4.39 17.33
N LYS A 674 -24.32 -4.47 17.77
CA LYS A 674 -24.83 -3.65 18.87
C LYS A 674 -24.06 -3.93 20.16
N ALA A 675 -23.87 -5.20 20.52
CA ALA A 675 -23.08 -5.57 21.68
C ALA A 675 -21.62 -5.08 21.61
N ALA A 676 -21.01 -5.15 20.43
CA ALA A 676 -19.65 -4.63 20.23
C ALA A 676 -19.59 -3.10 20.38
N ASN A 677 -20.62 -2.37 19.92
CA ASN A 677 -20.69 -0.90 20.09
C ASN A 677 -20.76 -0.44 21.55
N ASP A 678 -21.38 -1.23 22.43
CA ASP A 678 -21.50 -0.92 23.84
C ASP A 678 -20.17 -1.03 24.62
N ILE A 679 -19.17 -1.68 24.03
CA ILE A 679 -17.84 -1.82 24.62
C ILE A 679 -17.09 -0.47 24.52
N GLN A 680 -16.64 0.06 25.67
CA GLN A 680 -15.94 1.34 25.73
C GLN A 680 -14.45 1.21 25.36
N ASP A 681 -13.82 0.11 25.76
CA ASP A 681 -12.42 -0.16 25.46
C ASP A 681 -12.26 -0.46 23.96
N ILE A 682 -11.45 0.33 23.27
CA ILE A 682 -11.32 0.29 21.81
C ILE A 682 -10.69 -1.01 21.32
N GLU A 683 -9.72 -1.56 22.05
CA GLU A 683 -9.07 -2.82 21.71
C GLU A 683 -10.06 -3.98 21.81
N LYS A 684 -10.80 -4.07 22.93
CA LYS A 684 -11.84 -5.08 23.12
C LYS A 684 -12.96 -4.95 22.09
N LYS A 685 -13.33 -3.72 21.73
CA LYS A 685 -14.30 -3.44 20.67
C LYS A 685 -13.82 -3.98 19.33
N ALA A 686 -12.57 -3.70 18.94
CA ALA A 686 -11.98 -4.23 17.70
C ALA A 686 -11.97 -5.75 17.67
N HIS A 687 -11.59 -6.40 18.77
CA HIS A 687 -11.66 -7.85 18.90
C HIS A 687 -13.09 -8.39 18.82
N ALA A 688 -14.08 -7.71 19.39
CA ALA A 688 -15.48 -8.10 19.27
C ALA A 688 -15.98 -8.00 17.83
N TYR A 689 -15.60 -6.95 17.10
CA TYR A 689 -15.88 -6.85 15.66
C TYR A 689 -15.18 -7.96 14.84
N CYS A 690 -13.94 -8.25 15.15
CA CYS A 690 -13.16 -9.30 14.48
C CYS A 690 -13.74 -10.69 14.71
N ASN A 691 -14.08 -11.03 15.95
CA ASN A 691 -14.37 -12.40 16.35
C ASN A 691 -15.88 -12.73 16.36
N ASN A 692 -16.75 -11.72 16.53
CA ASN A 692 -18.19 -11.95 16.70
C ASN A 692 -19.03 -11.39 15.54
N VAL A 693 -18.54 -10.33 14.83
CA VAL A 693 -19.28 -9.70 13.72
C VAL A 693 -18.80 -10.23 12.38
N LYS A 694 -17.49 -10.12 12.10
CA LYS A 694 -16.87 -10.49 10.81
C LYS A 694 -17.16 -11.93 10.37
N PRO A 695 -17.09 -12.97 11.23
CA PRO A 695 -17.37 -14.35 10.81
C PRO A 695 -18.77 -14.57 10.24
N LEU A 696 -19.76 -13.78 10.66
CA LEU A 696 -21.13 -13.88 10.16
C LEU A 696 -21.29 -13.40 8.70
N PHE A 697 -20.27 -12.71 8.16
CA PHE A 697 -20.27 -12.30 6.75
C PHE A 697 -20.23 -13.52 5.84
N ASP A 698 -19.42 -14.52 6.15
CA ASP A 698 -19.27 -15.73 5.35
C ASP A 698 -20.55 -16.57 5.38
N ASP A 699 -21.21 -16.66 6.54
CA ASP A 699 -22.49 -17.37 6.68
C ASP A 699 -23.60 -16.70 5.84
N ILE A 700 -23.69 -15.35 5.90
CA ILE A 700 -24.68 -14.59 5.10
C ILE A 700 -24.37 -14.74 3.61
N ARG A 701 -23.10 -14.57 3.25
CA ARG A 701 -22.62 -14.70 1.89
C ARG A 701 -22.95 -16.06 1.30
N TYR A 702 -22.71 -17.15 2.04
CA TYR A 702 -23.01 -18.52 1.60
C TYR A 702 -24.46 -18.65 1.13
N HIS A 703 -25.42 -18.18 1.91
CA HIS A 703 -26.82 -18.26 1.55
C HIS A 703 -27.18 -17.36 0.36
N CYS A 704 -26.60 -16.16 0.29
CA CYS A 704 -26.82 -15.24 -0.84
C CYS A 704 -26.24 -15.80 -2.15
N ASP A 705 -25.02 -16.34 -2.10
CA ASP A 705 -24.34 -16.92 -3.27
C ASP A 705 -25.06 -18.20 -3.78
N LYS A 706 -25.69 -18.96 -2.89
CA LYS A 706 -26.57 -20.08 -3.29
C LYS A 706 -27.82 -19.57 -4.00
N LEU A 707 -28.47 -18.55 -3.48
CA LEU A 707 -29.64 -17.95 -4.14
C LEU A 707 -29.29 -17.35 -5.51
N GLU A 708 -28.07 -16.87 -5.71
CA GLU A 708 -27.60 -16.39 -7.04
C GLU A 708 -27.61 -17.48 -8.11
N LEU A 709 -27.47 -18.77 -7.70
CA LEU A 709 -27.51 -19.91 -8.60
C LEU A 709 -28.94 -20.46 -8.83
N LEU A 710 -29.82 -20.30 -7.83
CA LEU A 710 -31.14 -20.87 -7.83
C LEU A 710 -32.21 -19.94 -8.46
N VAL A 711 -32.05 -18.65 -8.24
CA VAL A 711 -33.02 -17.63 -8.70
C VAL A 711 -32.85 -17.36 -10.19
N ASP A 712 -33.94 -17.12 -10.88
CA ASP A 712 -33.97 -16.75 -12.28
C ASP A 712 -33.02 -15.57 -12.58
N ASP A 713 -32.12 -15.77 -13.53
CA ASP A 713 -31.10 -14.82 -13.94
C ASP A 713 -31.68 -13.48 -14.41
N GLU A 714 -32.90 -13.47 -15.00
CA GLU A 714 -33.54 -12.26 -15.47
C GLU A 714 -33.97 -11.30 -14.35
N ILE A 715 -34.27 -11.82 -13.18
CA ILE A 715 -34.71 -11.02 -12.02
C ILE A 715 -33.61 -10.80 -10.98
N TRP A 716 -32.43 -11.48 -11.09
CA TRP A 716 -31.32 -11.29 -10.17
C TRP A 716 -30.84 -9.85 -10.20
N PRO A 717 -30.74 -9.16 -9.02
CA PRO A 717 -30.63 -7.70 -9.00
C PRO A 717 -29.20 -7.18 -9.16
N LEU A 718 -28.17 -7.97 -8.87
CA LEU A 718 -26.78 -7.55 -8.80
C LEU A 718 -25.96 -8.07 -9.98
N THR A 719 -25.01 -7.28 -10.47
CA THR A 719 -24.01 -7.75 -11.45
C THR A 719 -23.19 -8.89 -10.86
N LYS A 720 -23.00 -9.94 -11.67
CA LYS A 720 -22.31 -11.17 -11.30
C LYS A 720 -20.80 -11.07 -11.58
N TYR A 721 -19.99 -11.91 -10.93
CA TYR A 721 -18.54 -11.95 -11.14
C TYR A 721 -18.17 -12.13 -12.61
N ARG A 722 -18.86 -13.03 -13.34
CA ARG A 722 -18.62 -13.27 -14.78
C ARG A 722 -18.80 -12.02 -15.66
N GLU A 723 -19.58 -11.05 -15.21
CA GLU A 723 -19.85 -9.81 -15.94
C GLU A 723 -18.79 -8.74 -15.63
N MET A 724 -18.32 -8.70 -14.40
CA MET A 724 -17.36 -7.70 -13.95
C MET A 724 -15.89 -8.08 -14.24
N LEU A 725 -15.56 -9.37 -14.18
CA LEU A 725 -14.17 -9.86 -14.31
C LEU A 725 -13.72 -10.07 -15.77
N PHE A 726 -14.63 -10.03 -16.75
CA PHE A 726 -14.28 -10.24 -18.15
C PHE A 726 -14.70 -9.02 -18.98
N THR A 727 -13.87 -7.96 -18.93
CA THR A 727 -14.06 -6.73 -19.72
C THR A 727 -13.92 -7.04 -21.22
N ARG A 728 -14.88 -6.59 -22.02
CA ARG A 728 -14.93 -6.78 -23.47
C ARG A 728 -14.43 -5.55 -24.23
#